data_5161cd2bed581b7ddde78e22aaccef3e
#
_entry.id   5161cd2bed581b7ddde78e22aaccef3e
#
_cell.length_a   1.000
_cell.length_b   1.000
_cell.length_c   1.000
_cell.angle_alpha   90.00
_cell.angle_beta   90.00
_cell.angle_gamma   90.00
#
_symmetry.space_group_name_H-M   'P 1'
#
loop_
_entity.id
_entity.type
_entity.pdbx_description
1 polymer ?
#
loop_
_entity_poly.entity_id
_entity_poly.type
_entity_poly.pdbx_seq_one_letter_code
_entity_poly.pdbx_strand_id
1 'polypeptide(L)'
;MTNWIKKLFQNQAIRYIFFGGCTTLVNLISYAIFRHFLGIDITIANFLSISLSILFAYVVNKIFVFESRTRGIRELLVEAGQFIGMRLSTMFIEIFGVVILCCVFGVPDMIGKLLIQVVVLVLNYVFSKCFVFKDKTPKEFLSPEELLEKKRIRRCAAFGFVIPAVVVAVSFAVNLVYPFGDHGVLIIDSLHQYLPFFTEFHEKLVNNESFLYSMGGGLGINFWATIAYYLASPMNFLLVLFPKRNMMDVMALFIVLKLGLCGCTFSWYLAYKEKGKSYFPVLFGTMYALSSFMIGYYFNLMWFDSIAMLPLVMLGIERIVKGGNGKMFCVSLFYALYCNYYIGFMLCLFSCLYLLVQWISTKGLTVKKFFTSALTFGWYALLSGGMAAIMLVPAFLGLGVTESAENKFPWPPKLYLHDASQLTSQFAFVEPINIADHQYELNAFCGVLTLVLAVLFLLDKYVSLRERIAKTALCVLLFMSFDTNILNFIWHGFHTQNGLPNRFAFLYIAMLLVMAHQALWHVRYLSGTRVLIAAAVPLAFTGYSWWTSLGDREFYVYLATELLLTVYGVLLLLYGLVKKAREEKLFKRVLVFIGVVEMAATAVYGVSMNGTVSRQTYLDDQIAYEKLMARNEDGSSFYRSDIDSTRMRNADMFMGGDGVMLFSSTMPASTVDLCKALGMEARTNKSGYVGLTKLFNDILGVKYVESRTVTDRLYQMEQVDYEEPLALYRNDNALSIGFMVDSDIKDWDIDSGNAADVQNEFVALAVNEGPLFTLNQSIEMTDGGSYDIVIPAGMQAYLEVTRKTEKITVSTPDYTKSYDKYNDHLYDLGCFDEDEIATVTCEFSENQEGSVTANVYICSDEEYQMVHDKLASSQLVTDSEDGSYYVKDGKIRGTIDADQDGTLLFSLPYDTGWKVKVDGKTVETYAVGRSLLGIDLTEGSHEIALDYTAPGLWEGTILSILCLVLFFLTLILENQRRLIPIPAEEGMEAAIPVRKREEEETEELLSEEES
;
A
#
# COMPACT_ATOMS: atom_id res chain seq x y z
N MET A 1 -56.69 -7.68 -21.36
CA MET A 1 -55.72 -7.28 -20.28
C MET A 1 -55.13 -8.47 -19.54
N THR A 2 -55.85 -9.49 -19.17
CA THR A 2 -55.39 -10.68 -18.42
C THR A 2 -54.35 -11.54 -19.18
N ASN A 3 -54.43 -11.68 -20.50
CA ASN A 3 -53.49 -12.49 -21.28
C ASN A 3 -52.12 -11.80 -21.50
N TRP A 4 -52.04 -10.48 -21.51
CA TRP A 4 -50.82 -9.73 -21.65
C TRP A 4 -50.00 -9.75 -20.35
N ILE A 5 -50.67 -9.59 -19.20
CA ILE A 5 -50.07 -9.71 -17.86
C ILE A 5 -49.55 -11.13 -17.63
N LYS A 6 -50.24 -12.18 -18.01
CA LYS A 6 -49.76 -13.56 -17.94
C LYS A 6 -48.50 -13.79 -18.79
N LYS A 7 -48.42 -13.19 -19.98
CA LYS A 7 -47.28 -13.27 -20.88
C LYS A 7 -46.04 -12.51 -20.35
N LEU A 8 -46.27 -11.38 -19.69
CA LEU A 8 -45.24 -10.59 -18.99
C LEU A 8 -44.65 -11.38 -17.81
N PHE A 9 -45.50 -12.01 -16.99
CA PHE A 9 -45.05 -12.82 -15.84
C PHE A 9 -44.42 -14.19 -16.22
N GLN A 10 -44.44 -14.56 -17.47
CA GLN A 10 -43.65 -15.71 -17.97
C GLN A 10 -42.15 -15.34 -18.06
N ASN A 11 -41.77 -14.06 -18.12
CA ASN A 11 -40.39 -13.63 -18.17
C ASN A 11 -39.81 -13.62 -16.75
N GLN A 12 -38.77 -14.41 -16.54
CA GLN A 12 -38.07 -14.56 -15.25
C GLN A 12 -37.50 -13.23 -14.72
N ALA A 13 -36.97 -12.36 -15.59
CA ALA A 13 -36.46 -11.05 -15.21
C ALA A 13 -37.60 -10.13 -14.71
N ILE A 14 -38.76 -10.15 -15.31
CA ILE A 14 -39.90 -9.36 -14.88
C ILE A 14 -40.40 -9.82 -13.52
N ARG A 15 -40.46 -11.14 -13.30
CA ARG A 15 -40.79 -11.71 -11.97
C ARG A 15 -39.75 -11.23 -10.93
N TYR A 16 -38.47 -11.25 -11.27
CA TYR A 16 -37.43 -10.80 -10.36
C TYR A 16 -37.57 -9.33 -9.96
N ILE A 17 -37.86 -8.43 -10.92
CA ILE A 17 -38.08 -6.99 -10.65
C ILE A 17 -39.32 -6.79 -9.76
N PHE A 18 -40.42 -7.48 -10.07
CA PHE A 18 -41.65 -7.39 -9.29
C PHE A 18 -41.43 -7.81 -7.84
N PHE A 19 -40.85 -8.99 -7.63
CA PHE A 19 -40.58 -9.48 -6.27
C PHE A 19 -39.45 -8.74 -5.57
N GLY A 20 -38.54 -8.10 -6.32
CA GLY A 20 -37.56 -7.14 -5.78
C GLY A 20 -38.28 -5.94 -5.16
N GLY A 21 -39.28 -5.37 -5.83
CA GLY A 21 -40.12 -4.33 -5.27
C GLY A 21 -40.90 -4.77 -4.02
N CYS A 22 -41.41 -6.01 -4.01
CA CYS A 22 -42.04 -6.57 -2.80
C CYS A 22 -41.04 -6.72 -1.64
N THR A 23 -39.79 -7.08 -1.90
CA THR A 23 -38.72 -7.15 -0.89
C THR A 23 -38.43 -5.78 -0.26
N THR A 24 -38.37 -4.74 -1.08
CA THR A 24 -38.22 -3.35 -0.61
C THR A 24 -39.42 -2.93 0.25
N LEU A 25 -40.62 -3.29 -0.14
CA LEU A 25 -41.83 -2.99 0.63
C LEU A 25 -41.81 -3.70 1.99
N VAL A 26 -41.39 -4.96 2.03
CA VAL A 26 -41.24 -5.72 3.29
C VAL A 26 -40.20 -5.06 4.20
N ASN A 27 -39.09 -4.58 3.66
CA ASN A 27 -38.09 -3.85 4.43
C ASN A 27 -38.66 -2.58 5.07
N LEU A 28 -39.33 -1.74 4.28
CA LEU A 28 -39.94 -0.48 4.74
C LEU A 28 -41.03 -0.71 5.79
N ILE A 29 -41.94 -1.65 5.53
CA ILE A 29 -43.03 -1.95 6.49
C ILE A 29 -42.48 -2.52 7.80
N SER A 30 -41.56 -3.47 7.72
CA SER A 30 -40.96 -4.06 8.94
C SER A 30 -40.13 -3.04 9.72
N TYR A 31 -39.40 -2.18 9.05
CA TYR A 31 -38.70 -1.07 9.70
C TYR A 31 -39.67 -0.14 10.43
N ALA A 32 -40.75 0.28 9.77
CA ALA A 32 -41.78 1.12 10.37
C ALA A 32 -42.42 0.44 11.62
N ILE A 33 -42.70 -0.85 11.53
CA ILE A 33 -43.23 -1.63 12.67
C ILE A 33 -42.20 -1.67 13.80
N PHE A 34 -40.95 -2.04 13.54
CA PHE A 34 -39.92 -2.12 14.59
C PHE A 34 -39.62 -0.77 15.21
N ARG A 35 -39.51 0.29 14.41
CA ARG A 35 -39.14 1.63 14.89
C ARG A 35 -40.30 2.35 15.56
N HIS A 36 -41.50 2.41 14.92
CA HIS A 36 -42.61 3.26 15.36
C HIS A 36 -43.63 2.53 16.25
N PHE A 37 -43.87 1.23 16.03
CA PHE A 37 -44.81 0.48 16.82
C PHE A 37 -44.19 -0.22 18.04
N LEU A 38 -42.97 -0.74 17.89
CA LEU A 38 -42.27 -1.48 18.95
C LEU A 38 -41.23 -0.63 19.69
N GLY A 39 -40.97 0.61 19.28
CA GLY A 39 -40.03 1.53 19.93
C GLY A 39 -38.57 1.09 19.95
N ILE A 40 -38.18 0.17 19.05
CA ILE A 40 -36.82 -0.38 19.00
C ILE A 40 -35.83 0.68 18.46
N ASP A 41 -34.61 0.67 19.01
CA ASP A 41 -33.52 1.55 18.54
C ASP A 41 -33.36 1.51 17.01
N ILE A 42 -33.00 2.67 16.42
CA ILE A 42 -32.93 2.86 14.96
C ILE A 42 -32.00 1.86 14.28
N THR A 43 -30.85 1.55 14.89
CA THR A 43 -29.84 0.65 14.34
C THR A 43 -30.33 -0.80 14.39
N ILE A 44 -30.93 -1.20 15.51
CA ILE A 44 -31.48 -2.54 15.71
C ILE A 44 -32.71 -2.75 14.84
N ALA A 45 -33.61 -1.76 14.74
CA ALA A 45 -34.80 -1.80 13.88
C ALA A 45 -34.40 -1.95 12.39
N ASN A 46 -33.37 -1.23 11.96
CA ASN A 46 -32.84 -1.32 10.60
C ASN A 46 -32.21 -2.70 10.33
N PHE A 47 -31.38 -3.21 11.25
CA PHE A 47 -30.79 -4.54 11.13
C PHE A 47 -31.84 -5.65 11.04
N LEU A 48 -32.85 -5.61 11.87
CA LEU A 48 -33.94 -6.59 11.87
C LEU A 48 -34.78 -6.52 10.58
N SER A 49 -35.08 -5.32 10.08
CA SER A 49 -35.85 -5.14 8.84
C SER A 49 -35.10 -5.62 7.62
N ILE A 50 -33.79 -5.35 7.53
CA ILE A 50 -32.91 -5.86 6.46
C ILE A 50 -32.85 -7.38 6.52
N SER A 51 -32.65 -7.97 7.70
CA SER A 51 -32.57 -9.42 7.88
C SER A 51 -33.87 -10.10 7.44
N LEU A 52 -35.00 -9.56 7.79
CA LEU A 52 -36.32 -10.08 7.40
C LEU A 52 -36.56 -9.95 5.89
N SER A 53 -36.15 -8.83 5.28
CA SER A 53 -36.25 -8.61 3.84
C SER A 53 -35.36 -9.57 3.03
N ILE A 54 -34.16 -9.89 3.52
CA ILE A 54 -33.26 -10.87 2.88
C ILE A 54 -33.89 -12.27 2.94
N LEU A 55 -34.46 -12.64 4.08
CA LEU A 55 -35.15 -13.93 4.24
C LEU A 55 -36.34 -14.03 3.30
N PHE A 56 -37.18 -12.99 3.25
CA PHE A 56 -38.31 -12.90 2.31
C PHE A 56 -37.84 -13.01 0.84
N ALA A 57 -36.81 -12.26 0.49
CA ALA A 57 -36.20 -12.31 -0.85
C ALA A 57 -35.73 -13.71 -1.22
N TYR A 58 -35.09 -14.42 -0.28
CA TYR A 58 -34.66 -15.81 -0.53
C TYR A 58 -35.83 -16.72 -0.85
N VAL A 59 -36.86 -16.71 -0.01
CA VAL A 59 -38.05 -17.57 -0.15
C VAL A 59 -38.74 -17.30 -1.49
N VAL A 60 -38.98 -16.03 -1.79
CA VAL A 60 -39.74 -15.63 -3.00
C VAL A 60 -38.93 -15.90 -4.26
N ASN A 61 -37.65 -15.58 -4.28
CA ASN A 61 -36.77 -15.89 -5.43
C ASN A 61 -36.71 -17.40 -5.67
N LYS A 62 -36.57 -18.20 -4.62
CA LYS A 62 -36.55 -19.66 -4.71
C LYS A 62 -37.83 -20.23 -5.31
N ILE A 63 -39.00 -19.83 -4.81
CA ILE A 63 -40.30 -20.43 -5.14
C ILE A 63 -40.86 -19.84 -6.43
N PHE A 64 -40.87 -18.51 -6.59
CA PHE A 64 -41.63 -17.84 -7.66
C PHE A 64 -40.76 -17.31 -8.81
N VAL A 65 -39.48 -17.04 -8.58
CA VAL A 65 -38.62 -16.49 -9.65
C VAL A 65 -37.84 -17.59 -10.36
N PHE A 66 -37.09 -18.39 -9.60
CA PHE A 66 -36.18 -19.40 -10.13
C PHE A 66 -36.71 -20.81 -10.04
N GLU A 67 -37.86 -21.03 -9.35
CA GLU A 67 -38.54 -22.33 -9.20
C GLU A 67 -37.59 -23.47 -8.79
N SER A 68 -36.60 -23.14 -7.92
CA SER A 68 -35.56 -24.08 -7.49
C SER A 68 -36.10 -25.16 -6.56
N ARG A 69 -35.83 -26.44 -6.86
CA ARG A 69 -36.20 -27.57 -6.01
C ARG A 69 -34.97 -28.19 -5.35
N THR A 70 -34.90 -28.11 -4.02
CA THR A 70 -33.85 -28.78 -3.20
C THR A 70 -34.44 -30.02 -2.53
N ARG A 71 -33.67 -31.13 -2.49
CA ARG A 71 -34.14 -32.43 -1.97
C ARG A 71 -33.73 -32.70 -0.51
N GLY A 72 -32.97 -31.80 0.16
CA GLY A 72 -32.54 -32.01 1.53
C GLY A 72 -32.23 -30.72 2.28
N ILE A 73 -32.31 -30.79 3.64
CA ILE A 73 -32.05 -29.63 4.53
C ILE A 73 -30.62 -29.08 4.34
N ARG A 74 -29.62 -29.95 4.14
CA ARG A 74 -28.24 -29.52 3.92
C ARG A 74 -28.08 -28.73 2.61
N GLU A 75 -28.75 -29.13 1.55
CA GLU A 75 -28.74 -28.41 0.27
C GLU A 75 -29.46 -27.05 0.41
N LEU A 76 -30.56 -27.02 1.17
CA LEU A 76 -31.31 -25.80 1.47
C LEU A 76 -30.43 -24.78 2.23
N LEU A 77 -29.72 -25.24 3.27
CA LEU A 77 -28.82 -24.39 4.05
C LEU A 77 -27.64 -23.86 3.23
N VAL A 78 -27.06 -24.68 2.35
CA VAL A 78 -25.99 -24.26 1.45
C VAL A 78 -26.48 -23.22 0.43
N GLU A 79 -27.68 -23.45 -0.16
CA GLU A 79 -28.31 -22.52 -1.11
C GLU A 79 -28.66 -21.18 -0.41
N ALA A 80 -29.23 -21.24 0.79
CA ALA A 80 -29.52 -20.06 1.61
C ALA A 80 -28.24 -19.32 1.98
N GLY A 81 -27.19 -20.03 2.42
CA GLY A 81 -25.89 -19.42 2.72
C GLY A 81 -25.23 -18.76 1.51
N GLN A 82 -25.32 -19.36 0.32
CA GLN A 82 -24.87 -18.78 -0.92
C GLN A 82 -25.68 -17.51 -1.28
N PHE A 83 -26.98 -17.53 -1.09
CA PHE A 83 -27.85 -16.39 -1.35
C PHE A 83 -27.52 -15.22 -0.40
N ILE A 84 -27.39 -15.50 0.88
CA ILE A 84 -27.05 -14.50 1.89
C ILE A 84 -25.64 -13.92 1.61
N GLY A 85 -24.65 -14.78 1.36
CA GLY A 85 -23.28 -14.33 1.03
C GLY A 85 -23.22 -13.43 -0.19
N MET A 86 -24.02 -13.72 -1.23
CA MET A 86 -24.14 -12.86 -2.41
C MET A 86 -24.86 -11.54 -2.12
N ARG A 87 -25.88 -11.57 -1.28
CA ARG A 87 -26.55 -10.34 -0.85
C ARG A 87 -25.62 -9.45 -0.04
N LEU A 88 -24.81 -10.02 0.85
CA LEU A 88 -23.77 -9.30 1.56
C LEU A 88 -22.74 -8.69 0.59
N SER A 89 -22.28 -9.46 -0.40
CA SER A 89 -21.34 -8.93 -1.41
C SER A 89 -21.94 -7.77 -2.22
N THR A 90 -23.23 -7.85 -2.60
CA THR A 90 -23.88 -6.73 -3.31
C THR A 90 -24.20 -5.55 -2.39
N MET A 91 -24.39 -5.77 -1.10
CA MET A 91 -24.50 -4.72 -0.09
C MET A 91 -23.18 -3.94 0.05
N PHE A 92 -22.05 -4.62 0.05
CA PHE A 92 -20.75 -3.95 -0.04
C PHE A 92 -20.63 -3.11 -1.32
N ILE A 93 -21.00 -3.66 -2.49
CA ILE A 93 -21.01 -2.92 -3.75
C ILE A 93 -21.96 -1.70 -3.68
N GLU A 94 -23.09 -1.81 -2.98
CA GLU A 94 -24.01 -0.69 -2.77
C GLU A 94 -23.38 0.42 -1.91
N ILE A 95 -22.85 0.05 -0.76
CA ILE A 95 -22.20 1.00 0.16
C ILE A 95 -21.05 1.71 -0.54
N PHE A 96 -20.13 0.95 -1.14
CA PHE A 96 -18.99 1.53 -1.87
C PHE A 96 -19.41 2.33 -3.08
N GLY A 97 -20.39 1.86 -3.83
CA GLY A 97 -20.85 2.56 -5.01
C GLY A 97 -21.50 3.90 -4.67
N VAL A 98 -22.25 3.99 -3.57
CA VAL A 98 -22.82 5.27 -3.09
C VAL A 98 -21.69 6.19 -2.64
N VAL A 99 -20.78 5.71 -1.80
CA VAL A 99 -19.61 6.49 -1.34
C VAL A 99 -18.82 7.03 -2.55
N ILE A 100 -18.52 6.17 -3.53
CA ILE A 100 -17.80 6.60 -4.74
C ILE A 100 -18.60 7.65 -5.52
N LEU A 101 -19.89 7.45 -5.76
CA LEU A 101 -20.69 8.40 -6.51
C LEU A 101 -20.85 9.74 -5.79
N CYS A 102 -21.04 9.73 -4.48
CA CYS A 102 -21.27 10.95 -3.70
C CYS A 102 -19.96 11.64 -3.33
N CYS A 103 -18.98 10.92 -2.76
CA CYS A 103 -17.75 11.51 -2.24
C CYS A 103 -16.67 11.71 -3.32
N VAL A 104 -16.65 10.87 -4.38
CA VAL A 104 -15.66 10.99 -5.46
C VAL A 104 -16.22 11.79 -6.64
N PHE A 105 -17.45 11.55 -7.06
CA PHE A 105 -18.04 12.19 -8.24
C PHE A 105 -18.98 13.36 -7.92
N GLY A 106 -19.15 13.69 -6.63
CA GLY A 106 -20.01 14.81 -6.21
C GLY A 106 -21.48 14.66 -6.60
N VAL A 107 -21.93 13.42 -6.89
CA VAL A 107 -23.32 13.16 -7.25
C VAL A 107 -24.20 13.34 -6.01
N PRO A 108 -25.31 14.09 -6.08
CA PRO A 108 -26.22 14.22 -4.94
C PRO A 108 -26.66 12.85 -4.40
N ASP A 109 -26.67 12.67 -3.07
CA ASP A 109 -26.87 11.40 -2.37
C ASP A 109 -28.04 10.57 -2.90
N MET A 110 -29.20 11.22 -3.12
CA MET A 110 -30.39 10.55 -3.63
C MET A 110 -30.21 10.02 -5.06
N ILE A 111 -29.47 10.75 -5.91
CA ILE A 111 -29.20 10.35 -7.30
C ILE A 111 -28.14 9.24 -7.30
N GLY A 112 -27.08 9.40 -6.52
CA GLY A 112 -26.04 8.37 -6.34
C GLY A 112 -26.62 7.04 -5.84
N LYS A 113 -27.48 7.11 -4.83
CA LYS A 113 -28.18 5.93 -4.32
C LYS A 113 -29.11 5.29 -5.34
N LEU A 114 -29.83 6.08 -6.13
CA LEU A 114 -30.72 5.56 -7.18
C LEU A 114 -29.92 4.85 -8.29
N LEU A 115 -28.84 5.43 -8.74
CA LEU A 115 -27.98 4.86 -9.79
C LEU A 115 -27.36 3.52 -9.33
N ILE A 116 -26.81 3.47 -8.13
CA ILE A 116 -26.20 2.22 -7.63
C ILE A 116 -27.24 1.15 -7.34
N GLN A 117 -28.47 1.50 -6.94
CA GLN A 117 -29.56 0.57 -6.76
C GLN A 117 -29.91 -0.16 -8.06
N VAL A 118 -29.86 0.51 -9.21
CA VAL A 118 -30.04 -0.14 -10.52
C VAL A 118 -28.93 -1.15 -10.79
N VAL A 119 -27.69 -0.79 -10.51
CA VAL A 119 -26.52 -1.70 -10.66
C VAL A 119 -26.67 -2.92 -9.74
N VAL A 120 -26.99 -2.71 -8.48
CA VAL A 120 -27.20 -3.75 -7.47
C VAL A 120 -28.36 -4.67 -7.86
N LEU A 121 -29.44 -4.14 -8.39
CA LEU A 121 -30.57 -4.93 -8.87
C LEU A 121 -30.15 -5.89 -10.00
N VAL A 122 -29.41 -5.39 -10.98
CA VAL A 122 -28.88 -6.19 -12.10
C VAL A 122 -27.89 -7.26 -11.59
N LEU A 123 -26.95 -6.86 -10.73
CA LEU A 123 -25.97 -7.79 -10.14
C LEU A 123 -26.65 -8.87 -9.31
N ASN A 124 -27.61 -8.53 -8.49
CA ASN A 124 -28.38 -9.48 -7.69
C ASN A 124 -29.13 -10.49 -8.56
N TYR A 125 -29.71 -10.06 -9.68
CA TYR A 125 -30.37 -10.96 -10.65
C TYR A 125 -29.35 -11.91 -11.30
N VAL A 126 -28.25 -11.37 -11.80
CA VAL A 126 -27.18 -12.15 -12.46
C VAL A 126 -26.57 -13.15 -11.49
N PHE A 127 -26.25 -12.71 -10.29
CA PHE A 127 -25.66 -13.58 -9.27
C PHE A 127 -26.63 -14.67 -8.80
N SER A 128 -27.88 -14.31 -8.54
CA SER A 128 -28.90 -15.29 -8.17
C SER A 128 -29.07 -16.34 -9.25
N LYS A 129 -29.15 -15.93 -10.52
CA LYS A 129 -29.31 -16.83 -11.66
C LYS A 129 -28.07 -17.70 -11.95
N CYS A 130 -26.88 -17.10 -11.87
CA CYS A 130 -25.65 -17.78 -12.29
C CYS A 130 -25.03 -18.65 -11.17
N PHE A 131 -25.25 -18.30 -9.91
CA PHE A 131 -24.52 -18.93 -8.80
C PHE A 131 -25.44 -19.60 -7.77
N VAL A 132 -26.61 -19.03 -7.45
CA VAL A 132 -27.50 -19.58 -6.41
C VAL A 132 -28.50 -20.57 -6.99
N PHE A 133 -29.39 -20.10 -7.88
CA PHE A 133 -30.49 -20.86 -8.44
C PHE A 133 -30.15 -21.41 -9.84
N LYS A 134 -28.98 -21.96 -9.98
CA LYS A 134 -28.55 -22.57 -11.22
C LYS A 134 -29.50 -23.73 -11.58
N ASP A 135 -30.12 -23.71 -12.79
CA ASP A 135 -30.79 -24.90 -13.32
C ASP A 135 -29.79 -26.05 -13.27
N LYS A 136 -30.03 -26.98 -12.39
CA LYS A 136 -29.26 -28.20 -12.30
C LYS A 136 -29.65 -29.05 -13.51
N THR A 137 -29.05 -28.78 -14.69
CA THR A 137 -28.74 -29.90 -15.59
C THR A 137 -28.13 -30.97 -14.69
N PRO A 138 -28.45 -32.28 -14.84
CA PRO A 138 -27.96 -33.30 -13.94
C PRO A 138 -26.46 -33.04 -13.79
N LYS A 139 -26.03 -32.63 -12.62
CA LYS A 139 -24.62 -32.54 -12.30
C LYS A 139 -24.12 -33.94 -12.56
N GLU A 140 -23.17 -34.10 -13.48
CA GLU A 140 -22.29 -35.24 -13.39
C GLU A 140 -21.97 -35.35 -11.92
N PHE A 141 -22.43 -36.40 -11.26
CA PHE A 141 -22.11 -36.67 -9.87
C PHE A 141 -20.61 -36.74 -9.85
N LEU A 142 -19.97 -35.75 -9.24
CA LEU A 142 -18.55 -35.81 -8.98
C LEU A 142 -18.29 -37.15 -8.34
N SER A 143 -17.38 -37.90 -8.88
CA SER A 143 -16.98 -39.17 -8.27
C SER A 143 -16.58 -38.93 -6.81
N PRO A 144 -16.74 -39.89 -5.92
CA PRO A 144 -16.27 -39.77 -4.55
C PRO A 144 -14.80 -39.32 -4.48
N GLU A 145 -13.97 -39.74 -5.42
CA GLU A 145 -12.58 -39.33 -5.58
C GLU A 145 -12.43 -37.86 -5.89
N GLU A 146 -13.17 -37.31 -6.85
CA GLU A 146 -13.14 -35.87 -7.18
C GLU A 146 -13.65 -34.98 -6.00
N LEU A 147 -14.59 -35.49 -5.21
CA LEU A 147 -15.06 -34.84 -4.03
C LEU A 147 -13.99 -34.81 -2.94
N LEU A 148 -13.29 -35.95 -2.77
CA LEU A 148 -12.18 -36.05 -1.84
C LEU A 148 -11.00 -35.18 -2.25
N GLU A 149 -10.64 -35.16 -3.53
CA GLU A 149 -9.63 -34.25 -4.11
C GLU A 149 -9.94 -32.80 -3.77
N LYS A 150 -11.15 -32.32 -4.07
CA LYS A 150 -11.58 -30.96 -3.76
C LYS A 150 -11.52 -30.64 -2.26
N LYS A 151 -11.90 -31.61 -1.41
CA LYS A 151 -11.82 -31.45 0.06
C LYS A 151 -10.36 -31.32 0.52
N ARG A 152 -9.44 -32.13 -0.01
CA ARG A 152 -8.00 -32.09 0.31
C ARG A 152 -7.36 -30.77 -0.15
N ILE A 153 -7.64 -30.32 -1.39
CA ILE A 153 -7.16 -29.03 -1.91
C ILE A 153 -7.60 -27.88 -0.98
N ARG A 154 -8.88 -27.86 -0.56
CA ARG A 154 -9.39 -26.85 0.38
C ARG A 154 -8.70 -26.92 1.74
N ARG A 155 -8.42 -28.13 2.25
CA ARG A 155 -7.68 -28.30 3.51
C ARG A 155 -6.24 -27.79 3.39
N CYS A 156 -5.56 -28.09 2.27
CA CYS A 156 -4.21 -27.53 2.03
C CYS A 156 -4.22 -26.00 2.01
N ALA A 157 -5.20 -25.38 1.34
CA ALA A 157 -5.34 -23.94 1.34
C ALA A 157 -5.62 -23.36 2.74
N ALA A 158 -6.50 -24.02 3.52
CA ALA A 158 -6.82 -23.60 4.88
C ALA A 158 -5.60 -23.71 5.82
N PHE A 159 -4.85 -24.81 5.79
CA PHE A 159 -3.62 -24.94 6.56
C PHE A 159 -2.54 -23.99 6.07
N GLY A 160 -2.45 -23.77 4.74
CA GLY A 160 -1.55 -22.78 4.14
C GLY A 160 -1.86 -21.33 4.57
N PHE A 161 -3.10 -21.04 5.00
CA PHE A 161 -3.45 -19.79 5.64
C PHE A 161 -3.13 -19.79 7.14
N VAL A 162 -3.64 -20.79 7.87
CA VAL A 162 -3.62 -20.81 9.33
C VAL A 162 -2.20 -20.91 9.88
N ILE A 163 -1.34 -21.76 9.28
CA ILE A 163 0.02 -21.96 9.81
C ILE A 163 0.85 -20.68 9.75
N PRO A 164 1.03 -20.00 8.59
CA PRO A 164 1.76 -18.73 8.56
C PRO A 164 1.14 -17.66 9.44
N ALA A 165 -0.19 -17.51 9.44
CA ALA A 165 -0.88 -16.53 10.27
C ALA A 165 -0.60 -16.76 11.77
N VAL A 166 -0.67 -18.00 12.24
CA VAL A 166 -0.36 -18.35 13.65
C VAL A 166 1.10 -18.10 13.95
N VAL A 167 2.01 -18.48 13.04
CA VAL A 167 3.46 -18.26 13.26
C VAL A 167 3.76 -16.77 13.39
N VAL A 168 3.22 -15.92 12.51
CA VAL A 168 3.42 -14.46 12.59
C VAL A 168 2.81 -13.90 13.87
N ALA A 169 1.59 -14.34 14.25
CA ALA A 169 0.96 -13.92 15.50
C ALA A 169 1.79 -14.32 16.73
N VAL A 170 2.37 -15.53 16.73
CA VAL A 170 3.28 -15.98 17.78
C VAL A 170 4.59 -15.17 17.78
N SER A 171 5.13 -14.83 16.58
CA SER A 171 6.31 -13.98 16.47
C SER A 171 6.03 -12.57 17.06
N PHE A 172 4.86 -12.03 16.83
CA PHE A 172 4.43 -10.77 17.41
C PHE A 172 4.26 -10.88 18.94
N ALA A 173 3.68 -11.98 19.42
CA ALA A 173 3.54 -12.23 20.87
C ALA A 173 4.90 -12.34 21.59
N VAL A 174 5.89 -13.03 20.99
CA VAL A 174 7.26 -13.14 21.53
C VAL A 174 7.93 -11.76 21.62
N ASN A 175 7.64 -10.86 20.68
CA ASN A 175 8.16 -9.49 20.63
C ASN A 175 7.27 -8.49 21.40
N LEU A 176 6.40 -8.95 22.28
CA LEU A 176 5.52 -8.14 23.12
C LEU A 176 4.66 -7.13 22.34
N VAL A 177 4.27 -7.47 21.12
CA VAL A 177 3.37 -6.66 20.31
C VAL A 177 1.95 -6.70 20.90
N TYR A 178 1.26 -5.59 20.91
CA TYR A 178 -0.12 -5.52 21.40
C TYR A 178 -1.01 -6.59 20.72
N PRO A 179 -1.87 -7.33 21.45
CA PRO A 179 -2.25 -7.18 22.87
C PRO A 179 -1.36 -7.94 23.89
N PHE A 180 -0.23 -8.50 23.49
CA PHE A 180 0.64 -9.28 24.36
C PHE A 180 1.64 -8.42 25.17
N GLY A 181 1.82 -7.17 24.79
CA GLY A 181 2.62 -6.14 25.43
C GLY A 181 2.29 -4.77 24.86
N ASP A 182 3.17 -3.79 25.02
CA ASP A 182 2.98 -2.40 24.54
C ASP A 182 3.81 -2.06 23.31
N HIS A 183 4.21 -3.04 22.52
CA HIS A 183 4.99 -2.77 21.32
C HIS A 183 4.12 -2.72 20.06
N GLY A 184 4.51 -1.87 19.11
CA GLY A 184 4.04 -1.83 17.72
C GLY A 184 5.08 -2.40 16.78
N VAL A 185 4.64 -3.11 15.73
CA VAL A 185 5.51 -3.69 14.69
C VAL A 185 5.76 -2.76 13.51
N LEU A 186 5.16 -1.58 13.52
CA LEU A 186 5.31 -0.63 12.44
C LEU A 186 6.65 0.10 12.58
N ILE A 187 7.47 0.02 11.55
CA ILE A 187 8.80 0.59 11.48
C ILE A 187 9.01 1.29 10.13
N ILE A 188 9.98 2.20 10.04
CA ILE A 188 10.36 2.90 8.81
C ILE A 188 9.11 3.46 8.11
N ASP A 189 8.88 3.08 6.84
CA ASP A 189 7.76 3.61 6.02
C ASP A 189 6.38 3.30 6.62
N SER A 190 6.20 2.15 7.26
CA SER A 190 4.91 1.82 7.86
C SER A 190 4.56 2.71 9.06
N LEU A 191 5.56 3.21 9.77
CA LEU A 191 5.37 4.15 10.87
C LEU A 191 5.21 5.58 10.35
N HIS A 192 6.12 5.99 9.44
CA HIS A 192 6.23 7.39 9.01
C HIS A 192 5.27 7.76 7.87
N GLN A 193 4.76 6.78 7.11
CA GLN A 193 3.86 7.01 5.97
C GLN A 193 2.54 6.26 6.14
N TYR A 194 2.58 4.92 6.27
CA TYR A 194 1.37 4.12 6.15
C TYR A 194 0.42 4.32 7.34
N LEU A 195 0.92 4.39 8.57
CA LEU A 195 0.08 4.62 9.73
C LEU A 195 -0.67 5.95 9.65
N PRO A 196 -0.01 7.10 9.34
CA PRO A 196 -0.71 8.35 9.07
C PRO A 196 -1.74 8.26 7.95
N PHE A 197 -1.40 7.68 6.78
CA PHE A 197 -2.33 7.54 5.66
C PHE A 197 -3.51 6.62 5.98
N PHE A 198 -3.32 5.57 6.76
CA PHE A 198 -4.40 4.69 7.23
C PHE A 198 -5.32 5.42 8.21
N THR A 199 -4.76 6.28 9.06
CA THR A 199 -5.52 7.10 10.00
C THR A 199 -6.37 8.13 9.24
N GLU A 200 -5.77 8.86 8.32
CA GLU A 200 -6.44 9.80 7.43
C GLU A 200 -7.56 9.12 6.62
N PHE A 201 -7.27 7.97 6.02
CA PHE A 201 -8.27 7.19 5.28
C PHE A 201 -9.42 6.72 6.17
N HIS A 202 -9.13 6.35 7.42
CA HIS A 202 -10.16 6.00 8.41
C HIS A 202 -11.05 7.20 8.73
N GLU A 203 -10.48 8.39 8.96
CA GLU A 203 -11.24 9.60 9.27
C GLU A 203 -12.13 9.99 8.10
N LYS A 204 -11.62 9.98 6.88
CA LYS A 204 -12.42 10.22 5.66
C LYS A 204 -13.57 9.23 5.49
N LEU A 205 -13.38 7.94 5.85
CA LEU A 205 -14.44 6.95 5.83
C LEU A 205 -15.53 7.21 6.90
N VAL A 206 -15.11 7.60 8.12
CA VAL A 206 -16.03 7.81 9.25
C VAL A 206 -16.80 9.12 9.08
N ASN A 207 -16.11 10.19 8.69
CA ASN A 207 -16.67 11.54 8.54
C ASN A 207 -17.33 11.77 7.18
N ASN A 208 -17.23 10.81 6.25
CA ASN A 208 -17.75 10.92 4.88
C ASN A 208 -17.11 12.09 4.09
N GLU A 209 -15.80 12.24 4.23
CA GLU A 209 -15.00 13.26 3.56
C GLU A 209 -14.52 12.81 2.17
N SER A 210 -13.98 13.77 1.40
CA SER A 210 -13.48 13.50 0.05
C SER A 210 -12.25 12.60 0.05
N PHE A 211 -12.23 11.61 -0.84
CA PHE A 211 -11.04 10.78 -1.13
C PHE A 211 -10.14 11.38 -2.20
N LEU A 212 -10.51 12.52 -2.79
CA LEU A 212 -9.77 13.08 -3.92
C LEU A 212 -8.57 13.91 -3.49
N TYR A 213 -8.73 14.63 -2.37
CA TYR A 213 -7.73 15.55 -1.84
C TYR A 213 -7.64 15.41 -0.32
N SER A 214 -6.50 15.77 0.26
CA SER A 214 -6.32 15.90 1.70
C SER A 214 -5.49 17.13 2.01
N MET A 215 -5.90 17.89 3.00
CA MET A 215 -5.15 19.01 3.57
C MET A 215 -4.14 18.55 4.64
N GLY A 216 -4.21 17.32 5.08
CA GLY A 216 -3.47 16.76 6.23
C GLY A 216 -1.94 16.74 6.10
N GLY A 217 -1.35 17.25 5.01
CA GLY A 217 0.10 17.35 4.88
C GLY A 217 0.54 17.90 3.53
N GLY A 218 1.79 18.42 3.45
CA GLY A 218 2.40 18.90 2.23
C GLY A 218 1.69 20.11 1.60
N LEU A 219 1.08 20.96 2.42
CA LEU A 219 0.18 22.06 2.01
C LEU A 219 -1.13 21.59 1.35
N GLY A 220 -1.30 20.30 1.22
CA GLY A 220 -2.41 19.63 0.54
C GLY A 220 -1.95 18.71 -0.60
N ILE A 221 -2.56 17.53 -0.73
CA ILE A 221 -2.11 16.50 -1.67
C ILE A 221 -3.26 15.88 -2.45
N ASN A 222 -2.94 15.38 -3.65
CA ASN A 222 -3.76 14.46 -4.42
C ASN A 222 -3.89 13.12 -3.66
N PHE A 223 -4.92 12.99 -2.82
CA PHE A 223 -5.10 11.82 -1.97
C PHE A 223 -5.52 10.58 -2.77
N TRP A 224 -6.14 10.76 -3.95
CA TRP A 224 -6.46 9.62 -4.82
C TRP A 224 -5.20 8.91 -5.34
N ALA A 225 -4.14 9.66 -5.67
CA ALA A 225 -2.84 9.09 -6.01
C ALA A 225 -2.22 8.34 -4.82
N THR A 226 -2.35 8.89 -3.61
CA THR A 226 -1.94 8.22 -2.36
C THR A 226 -2.73 6.94 -2.13
N ILE A 227 -4.06 6.94 -2.33
CA ILE A 227 -4.89 5.74 -2.25
C ILE A 227 -4.42 4.69 -3.26
N ALA A 228 -4.15 5.06 -4.50
CA ALA A 228 -3.76 4.13 -5.56
C ALA A 228 -2.43 3.40 -5.26
N TYR A 229 -1.54 4.00 -4.48
CA TYR A 229 -0.27 3.38 -4.09
C TYR A 229 -0.34 2.65 -2.75
N TYR A 230 -0.90 3.29 -1.70
CA TYR A 230 -0.82 2.81 -0.32
C TYR A 230 -2.09 2.11 0.17
N LEU A 231 -3.29 2.52 -0.28
CA LEU A 231 -4.55 2.28 0.42
C LEU A 231 -5.60 1.52 -0.40
N ALA A 232 -5.34 1.19 -1.67
CA ALA A 232 -6.33 0.62 -2.57
C ALA A 232 -6.80 -0.81 -2.21
N SER A 233 -6.21 -1.45 -1.19
CA SER A 233 -6.67 -2.77 -0.74
C SER A 233 -8.11 -2.73 -0.24
N PRO A 234 -9.01 -3.61 -0.74
CA PRO A 234 -10.38 -3.71 -0.22
C PRO A 234 -10.45 -4.04 1.29
N MET A 235 -9.39 -4.61 1.87
CA MET A 235 -9.32 -4.88 3.30
C MET A 235 -9.30 -3.58 4.11
N ASN A 236 -8.77 -2.49 3.57
CA ASN A 236 -8.65 -1.21 4.28
C ASN A 236 -10.00 -0.56 4.59
N PHE A 237 -11.06 -0.89 3.83
CA PHE A 237 -12.41 -0.44 4.19
C PHE A 237 -12.92 -1.03 5.51
N LEU A 238 -12.30 -2.10 6.01
CA LEU A 238 -12.64 -2.65 7.34
C LEU A 238 -12.14 -1.75 8.48
N LEU A 239 -11.29 -0.77 8.21
CA LEU A 239 -10.81 0.20 9.21
C LEU A 239 -11.97 0.92 9.91
N VAL A 240 -13.07 1.20 9.20
CA VAL A 240 -14.28 1.83 9.76
C VAL A 240 -14.86 1.09 10.98
N LEU A 241 -14.52 -0.20 11.15
CA LEU A 241 -15.00 -1.02 12.28
C LEU A 241 -14.18 -0.82 13.56
N PHE A 242 -13.07 -0.08 13.51
CA PHE A 242 -12.15 0.08 14.62
C PHE A 242 -12.00 1.57 14.98
N PRO A 243 -11.76 1.90 16.25
CA PRO A 243 -11.46 3.28 16.66
C PRO A 243 -10.13 3.78 16.06
N LYS A 244 -10.02 5.09 15.80
CA LYS A 244 -8.80 5.77 15.33
C LYS A 244 -7.54 5.34 16.09
N ARG A 245 -7.62 5.30 17.42
CA ARG A 245 -6.49 4.95 18.32
C ARG A 245 -5.95 3.52 18.15
N ASN A 246 -6.67 2.66 17.44
CA ASN A 246 -6.27 1.27 17.22
C ASN A 246 -5.65 1.04 15.82
N MET A 247 -5.37 2.08 15.03
CA MET A 247 -4.90 1.91 13.65
C MET A 247 -3.60 1.12 13.58
N MET A 248 -2.64 1.37 14.48
CA MET A 248 -1.40 0.59 14.58
C MET A 248 -1.67 -0.91 14.79
N ASP A 249 -2.61 -1.24 15.68
CA ASP A 249 -2.98 -2.61 16.04
C ASP A 249 -3.70 -3.32 14.89
N VAL A 250 -4.59 -2.60 14.21
CA VAL A 250 -5.33 -3.13 13.05
C VAL A 250 -4.39 -3.40 11.87
N MET A 251 -3.39 -2.54 11.65
CA MET A 251 -2.37 -2.78 10.64
C MET A 251 -1.54 -4.02 10.95
N ALA A 252 -1.17 -4.25 12.22
CA ALA A 252 -0.51 -5.48 12.65
C ALA A 252 -1.37 -6.72 12.38
N LEU A 253 -2.68 -6.65 12.66
CA LEU A 253 -3.64 -7.70 12.30
C LEU A 253 -3.69 -7.93 10.78
N PHE A 254 -3.71 -6.86 9.98
CA PHE A 254 -3.73 -6.98 8.53
C PHE A 254 -2.47 -7.65 7.98
N ILE A 255 -1.30 -7.39 8.56
CA ILE A 255 -0.05 -8.10 8.22
C ILE A 255 -0.22 -9.61 8.42
N VAL A 256 -0.72 -10.05 9.59
CA VAL A 256 -0.98 -11.47 9.89
C VAL A 256 -1.91 -12.11 8.85
N LEU A 257 -3.02 -11.43 8.53
CA LEU A 257 -4.02 -11.93 7.58
C LEU A 257 -3.48 -12.01 6.14
N LYS A 258 -2.73 -10.99 5.70
CA LYS A 258 -2.17 -10.93 4.34
C LYS A 258 -1.05 -11.95 4.13
N LEU A 259 -0.17 -12.16 5.10
CA LEU A 259 0.83 -13.23 5.04
C LEU A 259 0.16 -14.62 5.04
N GLY A 260 -0.88 -14.82 5.86
CA GLY A 260 -1.72 -16.01 5.78
C GLY A 260 -2.33 -16.21 4.38
N LEU A 261 -2.81 -15.14 3.73
CA LEU A 261 -3.37 -15.19 2.38
C LEU A 261 -2.32 -15.60 1.33
N CYS A 262 -1.08 -15.09 1.44
CA CYS A 262 0.02 -15.51 0.56
C CYS A 262 0.28 -17.02 0.67
N GLY A 263 0.33 -17.56 1.88
CA GLY A 263 0.49 -19.00 2.12
C GLY A 263 -0.70 -19.82 1.62
N CYS A 264 -1.92 -19.31 1.79
CA CYS A 264 -3.16 -19.91 1.30
C CYS A 264 -3.15 -20.09 -0.23
N THR A 265 -2.89 -19.02 -0.97
CA THR A 265 -2.94 -19.02 -2.43
C THR A 265 -1.84 -19.89 -3.03
N PHE A 266 -0.63 -19.85 -2.46
CA PHE A 266 0.47 -20.68 -2.92
C PHE A 266 0.22 -22.17 -2.61
N SER A 267 -0.26 -22.50 -1.41
CA SER A 267 -0.66 -23.87 -1.05
C SER A 267 -1.79 -24.39 -1.95
N TRP A 268 -2.78 -23.55 -2.23
CA TRP A 268 -3.89 -23.91 -3.10
C TRP A 268 -3.41 -24.17 -4.54
N TYR A 269 -2.52 -23.32 -5.08
CA TYR A 269 -1.93 -23.49 -6.40
C TYR A 269 -1.21 -24.83 -6.54
N LEU A 270 -0.33 -25.17 -5.60
CA LEU A 270 0.41 -26.43 -5.65
C LEU A 270 -0.49 -27.65 -5.41
N ALA A 271 -1.42 -27.57 -4.45
CA ALA A 271 -2.38 -28.65 -4.17
C ALA A 271 -3.30 -28.90 -5.37
N TYR A 272 -3.68 -27.86 -6.11
CA TYR A 272 -4.45 -27.99 -7.35
C TYR A 272 -3.64 -28.78 -8.40
N LYS A 273 -2.33 -28.51 -8.54
CA LYS A 273 -1.46 -29.21 -9.52
C LYS A 273 -1.26 -30.68 -9.19
N GLU A 274 -1.16 -31.03 -7.91
CA GLU A 274 -1.01 -32.42 -7.47
C GLU A 274 -2.33 -33.14 -7.15
N LYS A 275 -3.49 -32.52 -7.43
CA LYS A 275 -4.82 -33.04 -7.15
C LYS A 275 -5.03 -33.41 -5.66
N GLY A 276 -4.39 -32.70 -4.74
CA GLY A 276 -4.51 -32.95 -3.31
C GLY A 276 -3.93 -34.27 -2.80
N LYS A 277 -2.96 -34.83 -3.51
CA LYS A 277 -2.35 -36.13 -3.15
C LYS A 277 -1.47 -36.09 -1.92
N SER A 278 -0.96 -34.91 -1.50
CA SER A 278 -0.09 -34.76 -0.33
C SER A 278 -0.36 -33.46 0.45
N TYR A 279 0.32 -33.29 1.58
CA TYR A 279 0.39 -32.04 2.35
C TYR A 279 1.66 -31.22 2.08
N PHE A 280 2.49 -31.61 1.12
CA PHE A 280 3.66 -30.81 0.72
C PHE A 280 3.30 -29.39 0.28
N PRO A 281 2.16 -29.15 -0.41
CA PRO A 281 1.72 -27.79 -0.70
C PRO A 281 1.64 -26.87 0.50
N VAL A 282 1.29 -27.40 1.69
CA VAL A 282 1.23 -26.60 2.93
C VAL A 282 2.63 -26.15 3.36
N LEU A 283 3.63 -27.04 3.27
CA LEU A 283 5.02 -26.69 3.56
C LEU A 283 5.51 -25.55 2.66
N PHE A 284 5.35 -25.71 1.34
CA PHE A 284 5.83 -24.71 0.39
C PHE A 284 5.03 -23.40 0.45
N GLY A 285 3.73 -23.45 0.78
CA GLY A 285 2.96 -22.25 1.07
C GLY A 285 3.43 -21.54 2.33
N THR A 286 3.82 -22.27 3.36
CA THR A 286 4.43 -21.72 4.58
C THR A 286 5.80 -21.12 4.28
N MET A 287 6.64 -21.80 3.49
CA MET A 287 7.95 -21.29 3.05
C MET A 287 7.80 -20.00 2.21
N TYR A 288 6.76 -19.92 1.35
CA TYR A 288 6.47 -18.71 0.60
C TYR A 288 6.11 -17.56 1.51
N ALA A 289 5.12 -17.77 2.40
CA ALA A 289 4.57 -16.73 3.28
C ALA A 289 5.54 -16.27 4.38
N LEU A 290 6.49 -17.11 4.79
CA LEU A 290 7.47 -16.84 5.85
C LEU A 290 8.90 -16.72 5.31
N SER A 291 9.07 -16.54 3.99
CA SER A 291 10.39 -16.28 3.40
C SER A 291 11.01 -15.00 3.95
N SER A 292 12.34 -14.86 3.85
CA SER A 292 13.04 -13.67 4.33
C SER A 292 12.50 -12.37 3.68
N PHE A 293 12.09 -12.42 2.39
CA PHE A 293 11.43 -11.30 1.76
C PHE A 293 10.13 -10.91 2.47
N MET A 294 9.28 -11.88 2.79
CA MET A 294 7.98 -11.61 3.43
C MET A 294 8.17 -11.13 4.87
N ILE A 295 9.11 -11.72 5.60
CA ILE A 295 9.38 -11.35 6.98
C ILE A 295 10.21 -10.07 7.07
N GLY A 296 11.17 -9.86 6.18
CA GLY A 296 11.97 -8.63 6.13
C GLY A 296 11.14 -7.40 5.74
N TYR A 297 10.12 -7.58 4.91
CA TYR A 297 9.30 -6.48 4.37
C TYR A 297 7.84 -6.51 4.83
N TYR A 298 7.48 -7.21 5.92
CA TYR A 298 6.08 -7.29 6.37
C TYR A 298 5.45 -5.93 6.63
N PHE A 299 6.23 -4.96 7.02
CA PHE A 299 5.76 -3.60 7.26
C PHE A 299 5.25 -2.90 5.97
N ASN A 300 5.65 -3.33 4.78
CA ASN A 300 5.06 -2.89 3.50
C ASN A 300 3.76 -3.65 3.18
N LEU A 301 2.80 -3.61 4.11
CA LEU A 301 1.56 -4.41 4.03
C LEU A 301 0.74 -4.17 2.76
N MET A 302 0.91 -3.06 2.08
CA MET A 302 0.23 -2.73 0.81
C MET A 302 0.67 -3.62 -0.37
N TRP A 303 1.84 -4.27 -0.31
CA TRP A 303 2.33 -5.13 -1.39
C TRP A 303 1.67 -6.50 -1.40
N PHE A 304 1.25 -7.00 -0.22
CA PHE A 304 0.89 -8.41 -0.04
C PHE A 304 -0.41 -8.83 -0.72
N ASP A 305 -1.36 -7.91 -0.94
CA ASP A 305 -2.55 -8.21 -1.75
C ASP A 305 -2.15 -8.64 -3.17
N SER A 306 -1.25 -7.90 -3.80
CA SER A 306 -0.76 -8.20 -5.13
C SER A 306 0.14 -9.44 -5.15
N ILE A 307 1.01 -9.61 -4.16
CA ILE A 307 1.90 -10.78 -4.02
C ILE A 307 1.08 -12.06 -3.81
N ALA A 308 0.00 -12.01 -3.04
CA ALA A 308 -0.91 -13.14 -2.85
C ALA A 308 -1.59 -13.60 -4.15
N MET A 309 -1.70 -12.73 -5.16
CA MET A 309 -2.28 -13.08 -6.46
C MET A 309 -1.31 -13.78 -7.39
N LEU A 310 0.00 -13.70 -7.17
CA LEU A 310 1.01 -14.33 -8.05
C LEU A 310 0.72 -15.80 -8.35
N PRO A 311 0.45 -16.70 -7.38
CA PRO A 311 0.17 -18.11 -7.66
C PRO A 311 -1.07 -18.32 -8.55
N LEU A 312 -2.08 -17.44 -8.42
CA LEU A 312 -3.31 -17.49 -9.22
C LEU A 312 -3.07 -16.98 -10.64
N VAL A 313 -2.25 -15.94 -10.80
CA VAL A 313 -1.76 -15.44 -12.10
C VAL A 313 -1.01 -16.55 -12.82
N MET A 314 -0.06 -17.22 -12.14
CA MET A 314 0.71 -18.34 -12.69
C MET A 314 -0.22 -19.46 -13.17
N LEU A 315 -1.17 -19.89 -12.36
CA LEU A 315 -2.14 -20.92 -12.73
C LEU A 315 -3.02 -20.48 -13.90
N GLY A 316 -3.42 -19.22 -13.94
CA GLY A 316 -4.18 -18.65 -15.04
C GLY A 316 -3.43 -18.74 -16.37
N ILE A 317 -2.13 -18.42 -16.37
CA ILE A 317 -1.24 -18.53 -17.55
C ILE A 317 -1.07 -19.99 -17.97
N GLU A 318 -0.84 -20.91 -17.03
CA GLU A 318 -0.75 -22.33 -17.33
C GLU A 318 -2.02 -22.88 -18.01
N ARG A 319 -3.20 -22.38 -17.58
CA ARG A 319 -4.48 -22.73 -18.22
C ARG A 319 -4.60 -22.19 -19.64
N ILE A 320 -4.20 -20.94 -19.87
CA ILE A 320 -4.18 -20.32 -21.20
C ILE A 320 -3.30 -21.14 -22.16
N VAL A 321 -2.08 -21.48 -21.74
CA VAL A 321 -1.14 -22.26 -22.55
C VAL A 321 -1.69 -23.65 -22.92
N LYS A 322 -2.45 -24.27 -22.01
CA LYS A 322 -3.13 -25.53 -22.25
C LYS A 322 -4.42 -25.41 -23.08
N GLY A 323 -4.78 -24.20 -23.55
CA GLY A 323 -5.98 -23.95 -24.36
C GLY A 323 -7.23 -23.67 -23.53
N GLY A 324 -7.10 -23.42 -22.23
CA GLY A 324 -8.19 -23.00 -21.35
C GLY A 324 -8.49 -21.50 -21.48
N ASN A 325 -9.51 -21.05 -20.73
CA ASN A 325 -9.89 -19.63 -20.71
C ASN A 325 -8.96 -18.80 -19.78
N GLY A 326 -8.91 -17.51 -20.05
CA GLY A 326 -8.07 -16.55 -19.30
C GLY A 326 -8.73 -15.92 -18.07
N LYS A 327 -9.91 -16.38 -17.62
CA LYS A 327 -10.69 -15.74 -16.54
C LYS A 327 -9.90 -15.59 -15.24
N MET A 328 -9.24 -16.66 -14.81
CA MET A 328 -8.46 -16.65 -13.56
C MET A 328 -7.30 -15.68 -13.68
N PHE A 329 -6.56 -15.72 -14.78
CA PHE A 329 -5.48 -14.77 -15.07
C PHE A 329 -6.00 -13.33 -15.03
N CYS A 330 -7.10 -13.06 -15.75
CA CYS A 330 -7.69 -11.72 -15.81
C CYS A 330 -8.06 -11.18 -14.42
N VAL A 331 -8.83 -11.94 -13.64
CA VAL A 331 -9.33 -11.48 -12.33
C VAL A 331 -8.18 -11.34 -11.33
N SER A 332 -7.23 -12.28 -11.30
CA SER A 332 -6.12 -12.20 -10.36
C SER A 332 -5.15 -11.06 -10.72
N LEU A 333 -4.87 -10.82 -12.00
CA LEU A 333 -4.04 -9.72 -12.43
C LEU A 333 -4.74 -8.36 -12.23
N PHE A 334 -6.04 -8.27 -12.53
CA PHE A 334 -6.84 -7.08 -12.22
C PHE A 334 -6.76 -6.72 -10.74
N TYR A 335 -7.01 -7.69 -9.83
CA TYR A 335 -6.95 -7.44 -8.40
C TYR A 335 -5.56 -6.98 -7.95
N ALA A 336 -4.51 -7.60 -8.48
CA ALA A 336 -3.13 -7.20 -8.17
C ALA A 336 -2.82 -5.76 -8.62
N LEU A 337 -3.21 -5.39 -9.85
CA LEU A 337 -3.02 -4.03 -10.39
C LEU A 337 -3.85 -2.98 -9.65
N TYR A 338 -5.07 -3.35 -9.25
CA TYR A 338 -5.96 -2.48 -8.50
C TYR A 338 -5.44 -2.17 -7.09
N CYS A 339 -4.95 -3.20 -6.37
CA CYS A 339 -4.49 -3.04 -4.99
C CYS A 339 -3.15 -2.32 -4.87
N ASN A 340 -2.24 -2.55 -5.81
CA ASN A 340 -0.94 -1.87 -5.84
C ASN A 340 -0.36 -1.95 -7.26
N TYR A 341 -0.30 -0.82 -7.95
CA TYR A 341 0.16 -0.74 -9.32
C TYR A 341 1.64 -1.13 -9.47
N TYR A 342 2.46 -0.82 -8.45
CA TYR A 342 3.91 -1.05 -8.49
C TYR A 342 4.27 -2.54 -8.47
N ILE A 343 3.73 -3.31 -7.53
CA ILE A 343 3.87 -4.78 -7.53
C ILE A 343 3.11 -5.39 -8.72
N GLY A 344 1.96 -4.82 -9.08
CA GLY A 344 1.20 -5.20 -10.28
C GLY A 344 2.01 -5.11 -11.57
N PHE A 345 2.83 -4.05 -11.73
CA PHE A 345 3.77 -3.91 -12.84
C PHE A 345 4.80 -5.05 -12.88
N MET A 346 5.40 -5.40 -11.73
CA MET A 346 6.33 -6.53 -11.63
C MET A 346 5.65 -7.85 -12.03
N LEU A 347 4.38 -8.04 -11.63
CA LEU A 347 3.60 -9.21 -12.04
C LEU A 347 3.32 -9.21 -13.55
N CYS A 348 3.10 -8.06 -14.19
CA CYS A 348 2.94 -7.97 -15.64
C CYS A 348 4.21 -8.41 -16.38
N LEU A 349 5.37 -7.90 -15.99
CA LEU A 349 6.65 -8.30 -16.59
C LEU A 349 6.90 -9.80 -16.39
N PHE A 350 6.73 -10.28 -15.16
CA PHE A 350 6.87 -11.70 -14.85
C PHE A 350 5.91 -12.56 -15.67
N SER A 351 4.66 -12.13 -15.85
CA SER A 351 3.63 -12.87 -16.59
C SER A 351 4.03 -13.11 -18.05
N CYS A 352 4.67 -12.11 -18.69
CA CYS A 352 5.19 -12.25 -20.05
C CYS A 352 6.29 -13.31 -20.12
N LEU A 353 7.25 -13.27 -19.18
CA LEU A 353 8.35 -14.24 -19.11
C LEU A 353 7.83 -15.63 -18.76
N TYR A 354 6.89 -15.73 -17.83
CA TYR A 354 6.30 -16.99 -17.42
C TYR A 354 5.46 -17.66 -18.50
N LEU A 355 4.78 -16.87 -19.34
CA LEU A 355 4.09 -17.38 -20.53
C LEU A 355 5.06 -18.12 -21.48
N LEU A 356 6.23 -17.52 -21.72
CA LEU A 356 7.27 -18.13 -22.56
C LEU A 356 7.81 -19.42 -21.93
N VAL A 357 8.09 -19.40 -20.63
CA VAL A 357 8.55 -20.58 -19.89
C VAL A 357 7.52 -21.70 -19.97
N GLN A 358 6.24 -21.40 -19.76
CA GLN A 358 5.19 -22.42 -19.83
C GLN A 358 5.01 -22.97 -21.25
N TRP A 359 5.12 -22.13 -22.27
CA TRP A 359 5.06 -22.58 -23.64
C TRP A 359 6.23 -23.52 -24.00
N ILE A 360 7.47 -23.17 -23.61
CA ILE A 360 8.65 -24.02 -23.83
C ILE A 360 8.54 -25.34 -23.06
N SER A 361 8.00 -25.31 -21.85
CA SER A 361 7.87 -26.48 -20.96
C SER A 361 6.79 -27.47 -21.42
N THR A 362 5.76 -27.01 -22.14
CA THR A 362 4.61 -27.83 -22.53
C THR A 362 4.91 -28.59 -23.82
N LYS A 363 4.79 -29.92 -23.77
CA LYS A 363 5.00 -30.79 -24.94
C LYS A 363 3.91 -30.62 -25.98
N GLY A 364 4.24 -30.75 -27.27
CA GLY A 364 3.26 -30.83 -28.39
C GLY A 364 2.63 -29.48 -28.77
N LEU A 365 3.14 -28.37 -28.29
CA LEU A 365 2.69 -27.04 -28.74
C LEU A 365 3.31 -26.65 -30.08
N THR A 366 2.45 -26.25 -31.01
CA THR A 366 2.83 -25.70 -32.31
C THR A 366 2.97 -24.17 -32.21
N VAL A 367 3.68 -23.58 -33.16
CA VAL A 367 3.81 -22.12 -33.27
C VAL A 367 2.42 -21.44 -33.37
N LYS A 368 1.47 -22.05 -34.09
CA LYS A 368 0.08 -21.57 -34.18
C LYS A 368 -0.58 -21.52 -32.80
N LYS A 369 -0.40 -22.55 -31.98
CA LYS A 369 -0.93 -22.57 -30.60
C LYS A 369 -0.26 -21.51 -29.71
N PHE A 370 1.03 -21.22 -29.92
CA PHE A 370 1.69 -20.11 -29.24
C PHE A 370 1.00 -18.78 -29.49
N PHE A 371 0.81 -18.41 -30.76
CA PHE A 371 0.15 -17.16 -31.12
C PHE A 371 -1.29 -17.09 -30.58
N THR A 372 -2.05 -18.20 -30.61
CA THR A 372 -3.38 -18.24 -30.02
C THR A 372 -3.35 -18.00 -28.51
N SER A 373 -2.41 -18.64 -27.81
CA SER A 373 -2.24 -18.44 -26.36
C SER A 373 -1.78 -17.01 -26.04
N ALA A 374 -0.84 -16.46 -26.82
CA ALA A 374 -0.34 -15.09 -26.67
C ALA A 374 -1.45 -14.05 -26.92
N LEU A 375 -2.29 -14.24 -27.95
CA LEU A 375 -3.45 -13.38 -28.18
C LEU A 375 -4.48 -13.47 -27.04
N THR A 376 -4.78 -14.68 -26.54
CA THR A 376 -5.67 -14.87 -25.39
C THR A 376 -5.08 -14.20 -24.15
N PHE A 377 -3.80 -14.39 -23.88
CA PHE A 377 -3.09 -13.74 -22.77
C PHE A 377 -3.15 -12.21 -22.91
N GLY A 378 -2.79 -11.66 -24.09
CA GLY A 378 -2.82 -10.24 -24.35
C GLY A 378 -4.20 -9.61 -24.17
N TRP A 379 -5.25 -10.28 -24.69
CA TRP A 379 -6.63 -9.83 -24.50
C TRP A 379 -7.04 -9.74 -23.03
N TYR A 380 -6.79 -10.79 -22.26
CA TYR A 380 -7.13 -10.79 -20.84
C TYR A 380 -6.22 -9.89 -20.00
N ALA A 381 -4.96 -9.68 -20.41
CA ALA A 381 -4.08 -8.70 -19.78
C ALA A 381 -4.56 -7.25 -20.00
N LEU A 382 -4.97 -6.92 -21.24
CA LEU A 382 -5.57 -5.61 -21.54
C LEU A 382 -6.86 -5.38 -20.75
N LEU A 383 -7.73 -6.39 -20.67
CA LEU A 383 -8.93 -6.28 -19.84
C LEU A 383 -8.61 -6.08 -18.36
N SER A 384 -7.57 -6.76 -17.83
CA SER A 384 -7.13 -6.60 -16.44
C SER A 384 -6.67 -5.18 -16.16
N GLY A 385 -5.77 -4.65 -16.99
CA GLY A 385 -5.26 -3.29 -16.87
C GLY A 385 -6.37 -2.25 -17.07
N GLY A 386 -7.21 -2.45 -18.08
CA GLY A 386 -8.34 -1.57 -18.35
C GLY A 386 -9.37 -1.53 -17.21
N MET A 387 -9.70 -2.66 -16.59
CA MET A 387 -10.58 -2.69 -15.40
C MET A 387 -9.95 -1.99 -14.19
N ALA A 388 -8.62 -1.96 -14.07
CA ALA A 388 -7.91 -1.25 -13.01
C ALA A 388 -7.63 0.23 -13.35
N ALA A 389 -8.05 0.72 -14.52
CA ALA A 389 -7.69 2.05 -15.01
C ALA A 389 -8.15 3.20 -14.11
N ILE A 390 -9.21 3.04 -13.34
CA ILE A 390 -9.65 4.01 -12.33
C ILE A 390 -8.55 4.32 -11.30
N MET A 391 -7.66 3.36 -11.00
CA MET A 391 -6.48 3.55 -10.15
C MET A 391 -5.25 3.88 -10.98
N LEU A 392 -5.04 3.17 -12.11
CA LEU A 392 -3.81 3.26 -12.88
C LEU A 392 -3.63 4.59 -13.61
N VAL A 393 -4.70 5.18 -14.17
CA VAL A 393 -4.58 6.43 -14.95
C VAL A 393 -4.26 7.61 -14.05
N PRO A 394 -4.99 7.86 -12.93
CA PRO A 394 -4.62 8.92 -12.00
C PRO A 394 -3.24 8.70 -11.36
N ALA A 395 -2.89 7.45 -11.01
CA ALA A 395 -1.58 7.13 -10.47
C ALA A 395 -0.45 7.45 -11.44
N PHE A 396 -0.62 7.13 -12.72
CA PHE A 396 0.37 7.43 -13.77
C PHE A 396 0.57 8.94 -13.94
N LEU A 397 -0.53 9.71 -13.97
CA LEU A 397 -0.46 11.17 -14.07
C LEU A 397 0.13 11.80 -12.79
N GLY A 398 -0.26 11.32 -11.61
CA GLY A 398 0.29 11.76 -10.34
C GLY A 398 1.79 11.46 -10.18
N LEU A 399 2.27 10.32 -10.69
CA LEU A 399 3.71 10.01 -10.70
C LEU A 399 4.50 10.94 -11.65
N GLY A 400 3.87 11.44 -12.69
CA GLY A 400 4.51 12.34 -13.66
C GLY A 400 4.98 13.67 -13.08
N VAL A 401 4.47 14.09 -11.91
CA VAL A 401 4.85 15.33 -11.23
C VAL A 401 5.77 15.10 -10.02
N THR A 402 6.16 13.85 -9.75
CA THR A 402 7.10 13.49 -8.67
C THR A 402 8.54 13.40 -9.18
N GLU A 403 9.53 13.48 -8.29
CA GLU A 403 10.94 13.27 -8.66
C GLU A 403 11.21 11.92 -9.38
N SER A 404 10.35 10.92 -9.17
CA SER A 404 10.48 9.64 -9.86
C SER A 404 10.37 9.76 -11.39
N ALA A 405 9.78 10.84 -11.92
CA ALA A 405 9.69 11.09 -13.35
C ALA A 405 11.02 11.53 -13.98
N GLU A 406 11.96 12.04 -13.19
CA GLU A 406 13.25 12.57 -13.66
C GLU A 406 14.37 11.52 -13.77
N ASN A 407 14.09 10.26 -13.47
CA ASN A 407 15.09 9.20 -13.45
C ASN A 407 15.73 8.94 -14.82
N LYS A 408 17.05 9.02 -14.86
CA LYS A 408 17.85 8.73 -16.06
C LYS A 408 18.17 7.24 -16.14
N PHE A 409 18.20 6.69 -17.36
CA PHE A 409 18.59 5.30 -17.59
C PHE A 409 20.02 5.04 -17.05
N PRO A 410 20.22 3.98 -16.22
CA PRO A 410 21.47 3.76 -15.50
C PRO A 410 22.57 3.18 -16.42
N TRP A 411 23.24 4.02 -17.14
CA TRP A 411 24.37 3.65 -17.98
C TRP A 411 25.68 4.19 -17.38
N PRO A 412 26.80 3.46 -17.40
CA PRO A 412 27.03 2.10 -17.96
C PRO A 412 26.48 0.97 -17.07
N PRO A 413 26.36 -0.27 -17.59
CA PRO A 413 26.03 -1.44 -16.80
C PRO A 413 27.00 -1.62 -15.64
N LYS A 414 26.47 -1.84 -14.44
CA LYS A 414 27.22 -2.11 -13.21
C LYS A 414 26.71 -3.39 -12.58
N LEU A 415 27.60 -4.18 -11.99
CA LEU A 415 27.28 -5.28 -11.10
C LEU A 415 27.36 -4.77 -9.67
N TYR A 416 26.39 -5.17 -8.84
CA TYR A 416 26.30 -4.73 -7.45
C TYR A 416 26.96 -5.71 -6.49
N LEU A 417 26.91 -7.01 -6.82
CA LEU A 417 27.49 -8.06 -6.01
C LEU A 417 28.94 -8.29 -6.44
N HIS A 418 29.84 -7.68 -5.71
CA HIS A 418 31.28 -7.74 -6.01
C HIS A 418 31.94 -8.98 -5.39
N ASP A 419 31.28 -9.64 -4.41
CA ASP A 419 31.82 -10.77 -3.68
C ASP A 419 30.81 -11.96 -3.62
N ALA A 420 31.32 -13.17 -3.90
CA ALA A 420 30.54 -14.39 -3.80
C ALA A 420 30.05 -14.66 -2.36
N SER A 421 30.71 -14.14 -1.34
CA SER A 421 30.29 -14.25 0.05
C SER A 421 28.94 -13.53 0.29
N GLN A 422 28.71 -12.39 -0.33
CA GLN A 422 27.43 -11.66 -0.25
C GLN A 422 26.28 -12.48 -0.85
N LEU A 423 26.52 -13.20 -1.95
CA LEU A 423 25.57 -14.11 -2.57
C LEU A 423 25.20 -15.28 -1.67
N THR A 424 26.23 -15.88 -1.06
CA THR A 424 26.08 -17.11 -0.28
C THR A 424 25.39 -16.87 1.05
N SER A 425 25.60 -15.71 1.65
CA SER A 425 25.02 -15.33 2.92
C SER A 425 23.49 -15.23 2.88
N GLN A 426 22.92 -14.87 1.75
CA GLN A 426 21.47 -14.75 1.57
C GLN A 426 20.75 -16.09 1.43
N PHE A 427 21.49 -17.18 1.21
CA PHE A 427 20.98 -18.54 1.16
C PHE A 427 21.21 -19.31 2.47
N ALA A 428 22.01 -18.78 3.38
CA ALA A 428 22.20 -19.33 4.71
C ALA A 428 20.96 -19.04 5.59
N PHE A 429 20.82 -19.85 6.63
CA PHE A 429 19.75 -19.70 7.62
C PHE A 429 19.73 -18.27 8.16
N VAL A 430 18.62 -17.63 7.97
CA VAL A 430 18.19 -16.36 8.53
C VAL A 430 19.28 -15.34 8.84
N GLU A 431 19.48 -14.44 7.95
CA GLU A 431 19.91 -13.13 8.33
C GLU A 431 18.78 -12.14 8.00
N PRO A 432 18.24 -11.45 9.00
CA PRO A 432 17.29 -10.38 8.74
C PRO A 432 18.06 -9.29 8.05
N ILE A 433 17.45 -8.76 7.03
CA ILE A 433 17.98 -7.62 6.31
C ILE A 433 17.79 -6.42 7.20
N ASN A 434 18.89 -5.81 7.60
CA ASN A 434 18.83 -4.44 8.08
C ASN A 434 18.57 -3.54 6.86
N ILE A 435 17.33 -3.15 6.72
CA ILE A 435 16.74 -2.58 5.52
C ILE A 435 17.28 -1.18 5.23
N ALA A 436 17.81 -0.51 6.24
CA ALA A 436 18.21 0.90 6.17
C ALA A 436 19.60 1.11 5.52
N ASP A 437 20.53 0.19 5.71
CA ASP A 437 21.95 0.44 5.41
C ASP A 437 22.50 -0.30 4.19
N HIS A 438 21.81 -1.33 3.67
CA HIS A 438 22.35 -2.20 2.63
C HIS A 438 21.55 -2.12 1.32
N GLN A 439 22.02 -1.33 0.40
CA GLN A 439 21.33 -1.07 -0.90
C GLN A 439 21.22 -2.29 -1.82
N TYR A 440 21.96 -3.37 -1.59
CA TYR A 440 22.12 -4.46 -2.56
C TYR A 440 21.98 -5.88 -1.99
N GLU A 441 21.55 -6.04 -0.75
CA GLU A 441 21.41 -7.35 -0.16
C GLU A 441 20.24 -8.17 -0.73
N LEU A 442 20.47 -9.48 -0.90
CA LEU A 442 19.47 -10.41 -1.42
C LEU A 442 18.54 -10.90 -0.33
N ASN A 443 17.26 -10.64 -0.52
CA ASN A 443 16.20 -11.12 0.36
C ASN A 443 15.56 -12.41 -0.18
N ALA A 444 16.34 -13.47 -0.38
CA ALA A 444 15.94 -14.65 -1.16
C ALA A 444 15.78 -15.94 -0.36
N PHE A 445 16.07 -15.96 0.96
CA PHE A 445 15.94 -17.17 1.79
C PHE A 445 14.45 -17.62 1.88
N CYS A 446 14.22 -18.89 1.60
CA CYS A 446 12.89 -19.51 1.64
C CYS A 446 12.92 -20.96 2.17
N GLY A 447 13.82 -21.22 3.11
CA GLY A 447 14.04 -22.52 3.76
C GLY A 447 15.25 -23.28 3.18
N VAL A 448 16.03 -23.85 4.09
CA VAL A 448 17.25 -24.62 3.77
C VAL A 448 16.96 -25.84 2.89
N LEU A 449 15.80 -26.49 3.10
CA LEU A 449 15.35 -27.59 2.25
C LEU A 449 15.29 -27.20 0.75
N THR A 450 14.94 -25.96 0.44
CA THR A 450 14.83 -25.46 -0.93
C THR A 450 16.16 -25.48 -1.67
N LEU A 451 17.29 -25.26 -0.98
CA LEU A 451 18.63 -25.33 -1.56
C LEU A 451 18.93 -26.73 -2.11
N VAL A 452 18.65 -27.76 -1.31
CA VAL A 452 18.83 -29.17 -1.73
C VAL A 452 17.92 -29.52 -2.90
N LEU A 453 16.65 -29.10 -2.82
CA LEU A 453 15.65 -29.44 -3.83
C LEU A 453 15.84 -28.67 -5.14
N ALA A 454 16.40 -27.45 -5.12
CA ALA A 454 16.75 -26.70 -6.32
C ALA A 454 17.85 -27.43 -7.13
N VAL A 455 18.89 -27.90 -6.45
CA VAL A 455 19.94 -28.74 -7.11
C VAL A 455 19.34 -30.06 -7.58
N LEU A 456 18.48 -30.69 -6.79
CA LEU A 456 17.84 -31.95 -7.16
C LEU A 456 16.93 -31.77 -8.39
N PHE A 457 16.25 -30.64 -8.57
CA PHE A 457 15.47 -30.31 -9.76
C PHE A 457 16.31 -30.33 -11.04
N LEU A 458 17.53 -29.82 -10.98
CA LEU A 458 18.46 -29.85 -12.11
C LEU A 458 18.86 -31.30 -12.48
N LEU A 459 18.93 -32.19 -11.49
CA LEU A 459 19.27 -33.60 -11.66
C LEU A 459 18.07 -34.51 -11.93
N ASP A 460 16.84 -33.96 -11.91
CA ASP A 460 15.59 -34.71 -12.01
C ASP A 460 15.33 -35.20 -13.45
N LYS A 461 15.49 -36.51 -13.68
CA LYS A 461 15.26 -37.13 -14.98
C LYS A 461 13.77 -37.22 -15.39
N TYR A 462 12.84 -37.05 -14.45
CA TYR A 462 11.40 -37.12 -14.69
C TYR A 462 10.83 -35.78 -15.17
N VAL A 463 11.54 -34.69 -14.94
CA VAL A 463 11.25 -33.38 -15.55
C VAL A 463 11.93 -33.30 -16.90
N SER A 464 11.20 -32.87 -17.94
CA SER A 464 11.75 -32.74 -19.28
C SER A 464 12.92 -31.75 -19.31
N LEU A 465 13.94 -32.04 -20.15
CA LEU A 465 15.10 -31.14 -20.26
C LEU A 465 14.70 -29.69 -20.66
N ARG A 466 13.70 -29.54 -21.53
CA ARG A 466 13.17 -28.24 -21.95
C ARG A 466 12.61 -27.47 -20.77
N GLU A 467 11.83 -28.12 -19.93
CA GLU A 467 11.24 -27.51 -18.74
C GLU A 467 12.28 -27.14 -17.71
N ARG A 468 13.26 -28.03 -17.47
CA ARG A 468 14.39 -27.72 -16.57
C ARG A 468 15.16 -26.49 -17.03
N ILE A 469 15.53 -26.45 -18.31
CA ILE A 469 16.25 -25.30 -18.89
C ILE A 469 15.40 -24.03 -18.80
N ALA A 470 14.14 -24.07 -19.21
CA ALA A 470 13.29 -22.89 -19.24
C ALA A 470 13.08 -22.27 -17.84
N LYS A 471 12.75 -23.11 -16.84
CA LYS A 471 12.57 -22.65 -15.45
C LYS A 471 13.85 -22.14 -14.82
N THR A 472 14.97 -22.87 -15.04
CA THR A 472 16.29 -22.45 -14.55
C THR A 472 16.73 -21.14 -15.20
N ALA A 473 16.52 -20.97 -16.51
CA ALA A 473 16.85 -19.72 -17.20
C ALA A 473 16.06 -18.53 -16.65
N LEU A 474 14.77 -18.72 -16.31
CA LEU A 474 14.00 -17.67 -15.66
C LEU A 474 14.54 -17.34 -14.25
N CYS A 475 14.88 -18.36 -13.46
CA CYS A 475 15.52 -18.13 -12.15
C CYS A 475 16.87 -17.41 -12.28
N VAL A 476 17.70 -17.79 -13.24
CA VAL A 476 18.98 -17.12 -13.51
C VAL A 476 18.76 -15.68 -13.95
N LEU A 477 17.78 -15.41 -14.83
CA LEU A 477 17.43 -14.03 -15.24
C LEU A 477 17.02 -13.19 -14.05
N LEU A 478 16.12 -13.72 -13.18
CA LEU A 478 15.68 -13.01 -11.97
C LEU A 478 16.85 -12.78 -11.00
N PHE A 479 17.74 -13.75 -10.88
CA PHE A 479 18.94 -13.64 -10.06
C PHE A 479 19.90 -12.56 -10.60
N MET A 480 20.17 -12.57 -11.91
CA MET A 480 20.97 -11.52 -12.56
C MET A 480 20.31 -10.14 -12.46
N SER A 481 19.01 -10.10 -12.29
CA SER A 481 18.28 -8.84 -12.07
C SER A 481 18.55 -8.23 -10.70
N PHE A 482 18.93 -9.00 -9.71
CA PHE A 482 19.39 -8.48 -8.42
C PHE A 482 20.76 -7.82 -8.54
N ASP A 483 21.63 -8.38 -9.36
CA ASP A 483 23.02 -7.98 -9.46
C ASP A 483 23.27 -6.83 -10.46
N THR A 484 22.38 -6.62 -11.42
CA THR A 484 22.62 -5.69 -12.53
C THR A 484 21.75 -4.44 -12.39
N ASN A 485 22.37 -3.25 -12.36
CA ASN A 485 21.65 -1.97 -12.26
C ASN A 485 20.56 -1.81 -13.33
N ILE A 486 20.80 -2.19 -14.58
CA ILE A 486 19.84 -2.04 -15.69
C ILE A 486 18.61 -2.94 -15.47
N LEU A 487 18.81 -4.23 -15.16
CA LEU A 487 17.68 -5.14 -14.93
C LEU A 487 16.92 -4.77 -13.67
N ASN A 488 17.64 -4.38 -12.62
CA ASN A 488 17.06 -3.88 -11.38
C ASN A 488 16.16 -2.66 -11.64
N PHE A 489 16.65 -1.67 -12.39
CA PHE A 489 15.91 -0.49 -12.83
C PHE A 489 14.63 -0.85 -13.61
N ILE A 490 14.69 -1.83 -14.55
CA ILE A 490 13.51 -2.28 -15.29
C ILE A 490 12.45 -2.87 -14.35
N TRP A 491 12.84 -3.74 -13.40
CA TRP A 491 11.91 -4.34 -12.46
C TRP A 491 11.27 -3.31 -11.52
N HIS A 492 11.97 -2.22 -11.22
CA HIS A 492 11.48 -1.14 -10.36
C HIS A 492 10.65 -0.08 -11.11
N GLY A 493 10.14 -0.37 -12.30
CA GLY A 493 9.28 0.54 -13.06
C GLY A 493 10.03 1.67 -13.76
N PHE A 494 11.24 1.38 -14.20
CA PHE A 494 12.15 2.32 -14.87
C PHE A 494 12.60 3.49 -13.98
N HIS A 495 12.75 3.24 -12.69
CA HIS A 495 13.40 4.19 -11.77
C HIS A 495 14.45 3.50 -10.89
N THR A 496 15.37 4.27 -10.34
CA THR A 496 16.36 3.81 -9.36
C THR A 496 15.67 3.63 -8.00
N GLN A 497 15.87 2.49 -7.37
CA GLN A 497 15.31 2.23 -6.05
C GLN A 497 15.92 3.14 -4.98
N ASN A 498 15.08 3.74 -4.14
CA ASN A 498 15.49 4.43 -2.93
C ASN A 498 15.21 3.53 -1.73
N GLY A 499 16.26 2.95 -1.12
CA GLY A 499 16.11 1.97 -0.05
C GLY A 499 15.34 0.71 -0.47
N LEU A 500 15.04 -0.19 0.44
CA LEU A 500 14.22 -1.39 0.23
C LEU A 500 14.60 -2.17 -1.05
N PRO A 501 15.80 -2.78 -1.11
CA PRO A 501 16.34 -3.39 -2.31
C PRO A 501 15.56 -4.62 -2.76
N ASN A 502 15.62 -4.90 -4.07
CA ASN A 502 15.17 -6.16 -4.67
C ASN A 502 13.69 -6.49 -4.41
N ARG A 503 12.79 -5.50 -4.53
CA ARG A 503 11.35 -5.63 -4.25
C ARG A 503 10.63 -6.71 -5.07
N PHE A 504 11.25 -7.24 -6.12
CA PHE A 504 10.74 -8.33 -6.96
C PHE A 504 11.24 -9.73 -6.52
N ALA A 505 11.97 -9.86 -5.40
CA ALA A 505 12.55 -11.14 -4.95
C ALA A 505 11.49 -12.24 -4.68
N PHE A 506 10.26 -11.86 -4.34
CA PHE A 506 9.15 -12.82 -4.18
C PHE A 506 8.86 -13.63 -5.45
N LEU A 507 9.14 -13.10 -6.65
CA LEU A 507 9.01 -13.81 -7.93
C LEU A 507 10.04 -14.92 -8.07
N TYR A 508 11.29 -14.62 -7.69
CA TYR A 508 12.38 -15.59 -7.66
C TYR A 508 12.10 -16.71 -6.65
N ILE A 509 11.67 -16.35 -5.44
CA ILE A 509 11.30 -17.28 -4.38
C ILE A 509 10.17 -18.20 -4.85
N ALA A 510 9.11 -17.64 -5.45
CA ALA A 510 8.00 -18.43 -5.98
C ALA A 510 8.46 -19.45 -7.02
N MET A 511 9.36 -19.07 -7.94
CA MET A 511 9.90 -19.99 -8.94
C MET A 511 10.79 -21.09 -8.33
N LEU A 512 11.65 -20.75 -7.36
CA LEU A 512 12.45 -21.75 -6.62
C LEU A 512 11.56 -22.76 -5.92
N LEU A 513 10.53 -22.30 -5.20
CA LEU A 513 9.61 -23.17 -4.46
C LEU A 513 8.79 -24.07 -5.39
N VAL A 514 8.38 -23.57 -6.58
CA VAL A 514 7.71 -24.41 -7.59
C VAL A 514 8.65 -25.50 -8.11
N MET A 515 9.92 -25.18 -8.37
CA MET A 515 10.93 -26.17 -8.80
C MET A 515 11.23 -27.16 -7.68
N ALA A 516 11.38 -26.68 -6.46
CA ALA A 516 11.62 -27.50 -5.27
C ALA A 516 10.45 -28.47 -4.98
N HIS A 517 9.21 -27.98 -5.07
CA HIS A 517 8.02 -28.84 -4.91
C HIS A 517 8.01 -29.96 -5.96
N GLN A 518 8.32 -29.65 -7.22
CA GLN A 518 8.36 -30.63 -8.29
C GLN A 518 9.47 -31.67 -8.07
N ALA A 519 10.66 -31.26 -7.61
CA ALA A 519 11.76 -32.16 -7.27
C ALA A 519 11.40 -33.08 -6.09
N LEU A 520 10.77 -32.54 -5.04
CA LEU A 520 10.35 -33.31 -3.87
C LEU A 520 9.32 -34.40 -4.23
N TRP A 521 8.43 -34.10 -5.18
CA TRP A 521 7.46 -35.07 -5.69
C TRP A 521 8.13 -36.30 -6.33
N HIS A 522 9.27 -36.09 -6.99
CA HIS A 522 10.01 -37.16 -7.69
C HIS A 522 11.12 -37.79 -6.87
N VAL A 523 11.48 -37.28 -5.69
CA VAL A 523 12.65 -37.70 -4.92
C VAL A 523 12.70 -39.22 -4.68
N ARG A 524 11.55 -39.83 -4.45
CA ARG A 524 11.40 -41.28 -4.21
C ARG A 524 11.81 -42.14 -5.42
N TYR A 525 11.75 -41.60 -6.61
CA TYR A 525 12.06 -42.31 -7.87
C TYR A 525 13.46 -42.00 -8.38
N LEU A 526 14.17 -41.10 -7.70
CA LEU A 526 15.55 -40.71 -8.03
C LEU A 526 16.54 -41.65 -7.34
N SER A 527 17.74 -41.80 -7.93
CA SER A 527 18.81 -42.57 -7.31
C SER A 527 19.37 -41.86 -6.09
N GLY A 528 19.77 -42.62 -5.07
CA GLY A 528 20.42 -42.08 -3.87
C GLY A 528 21.65 -41.21 -4.19
N THR A 529 22.39 -41.53 -5.26
CA THR A 529 23.55 -40.75 -5.71
C THR A 529 23.12 -39.32 -6.11
N ARG A 530 21.99 -39.16 -6.81
CA ARG A 530 21.48 -37.81 -7.17
C ARG A 530 21.08 -37.02 -5.95
N VAL A 531 20.43 -37.66 -4.98
CA VAL A 531 20.07 -37.02 -3.72
C VAL A 531 21.31 -36.64 -2.91
N LEU A 532 22.30 -37.48 -2.92
CA LEU A 532 23.61 -37.21 -2.26
C LEU A 532 24.31 -36.00 -2.90
N ILE A 533 24.39 -35.93 -4.24
CA ILE A 533 24.97 -34.80 -4.96
C ILE A 533 24.16 -33.52 -4.66
N ALA A 534 22.82 -33.64 -4.65
CA ALA A 534 21.95 -32.49 -4.38
C ALA A 534 22.10 -31.96 -2.95
N ALA A 535 22.45 -32.79 -1.97
CA ALA A 535 22.75 -32.35 -0.61
C ALA A 535 24.21 -31.84 -0.49
N ALA A 536 25.16 -32.46 -1.15
CA ALA A 536 26.59 -32.10 -1.04
C ALA A 536 26.90 -30.74 -1.67
N VAL A 537 26.22 -30.36 -2.75
CA VAL A 537 26.47 -29.07 -3.44
C VAL A 537 26.14 -27.86 -2.55
N PRO A 538 24.93 -27.75 -1.92
CA PRO A 538 24.67 -26.68 -0.98
C PRO A 538 25.58 -26.71 0.26
N LEU A 539 25.90 -27.89 0.80
CA LEU A 539 26.85 -28.03 1.92
C LEU A 539 28.24 -27.48 1.58
N ALA A 540 28.77 -27.80 0.40
CA ALA A 540 30.04 -27.25 -0.04
C ALA A 540 29.95 -25.72 -0.29
N PHE A 541 28.83 -25.24 -0.78
CA PHE A 541 28.63 -23.86 -1.07
C PHE A 541 28.48 -22.99 0.20
N THR A 542 27.72 -23.45 1.20
CA THR A 542 27.58 -22.76 2.49
C THR A 542 28.88 -22.84 3.30
N GLY A 543 29.61 -23.96 3.25
CA GLY A 543 30.94 -24.08 3.83
C GLY A 543 31.99 -23.16 3.21
N TYR A 544 31.94 -22.97 1.88
CA TYR A 544 32.77 -21.99 1.19
C TYR A 544 32.40 -20.55 1.61
N SER A 545 31.11 -20.25 1.68
CA SER A 545 30.62 -18.94 2.14
C SER A 545 31.10 -18.62 3.56
N TRP A 546 30.97 -19.59 4.46
CA TRP A 546 31.48 -19.42 5.80
C TRP A 546 32.98 -19.14 5.82
N TRP A 547 33.75 -19.88 5.03
CA TRP A 547 35.22 -19.71 4.95
C TRP A 547 35.62 -18.33 4.41
N THR A 548 34.90 -17.80 3.43
CA THR A 548 35.18 -16.48 2.83
C THR A 548 34.67 -15.31 3.68
N SER A 549 33.66 -15.51 4.54
CA SER A 549 33.06 -14.50 5.39
C SER A 549 33.50 -14.60 6.86
N LEU A 550 34.67 -15.19 7.13
CA LEU A 550 35.20 -15.28 8.50
C LEU A 550 35.36 -13.88 9.12
N GLY A 551 34.52 -13.59 10.09
CA GLY A 551 34.50 -12.32 10.84
C GLY A 551 33.31 -11.41 10.55
N ASP A 552 32.61 -11.57 9.43
CA ASP A 552 31.52 -10.68 9.05
C ASP A 552 30.15 -11.15 9.58
N ARG A 553 30.02 -12.41 9.98
CA ARG A 553 28.74 -13.00 10.38
C ARG A 553 28.88 -13.98 11.54
N GLU A 554 27.80 -14.16 12.27
CA GLU A 554 27.68 -15.03 13.43
C GLU A 554 27.85 -16.52 13.06
N PHE A 555 28.83 -17.17 13.64
CA PHE A 555 29.17 -18.60 13.42
C PHE A 555 27.96 -19.53 13.51
N TYR A 556 27.04 -19.26 14.46
CA TYR A 556 25.88 -20.14 14.68
C TYR A 556 24.92 -20.19 13.49
N VAL A 557 24.86 -19.15 12.64
CA VAL A 557 24.01 -19.11 11.44
C VAL A 557 24.46 -20.16 10.44
N TYR A 558 25.76 -20.20 10.17
CA TYR A 558 26.35 -21.23 9.29
C TYR A 558 26.22 -22.62 9.86
N LEU A 559 26.49 -22.80 11.17
CA LEU A 559 26.37 -24.09 11.84
C LEU A 559 24.93 -24.63 11.79
N ALA A 560 23.94 -23.79 12.03
CA ALA A 560 22.53 -24.17 11.94
C ALA A 560 22.14 -24.55 10.49
N THR A 561 22.62 -23.82 9.49
CA THR A 561 22.40 -24.13 8.07
C THR A 561 23.00 -25.47 7.68
N GLU A 562 24.25 -25.71 8.03
CA GLU A 562 24.96 -26.97 7.76
C GLU A 562 24.27 -28.15 8.43
N LEU A 563 23.83 -27.98 9.68
CA LEU A 563 23.10 -29.01 10.41
C LEU A 563 21.77 -29.35 9.72
N LEU A 564 20.99 -28.31 9.33
CA LEU A 564 19.72 -28.49 8.63
C LEU A 564 19.91 -29.11 7.24
N LEU A 565 20.93 -28.69 6.46
CA LEU A 565 21.27 -29.32 5.19
C LEU A 565 21.59 -30.81 5.35
N THR A 566 22.36 -31.16 6.38
CA THR A 566 22.68 -32.55 6.70
C THR A 566 21.43 -33.35 7.07
N VAL A 567 20.57 -32.79 7.94
CA VAL A 567 19.32 -33.43 8.35
C VAL A 567 18.41 -33.64 7.13
N TYR A 568 18.21 -32.64 6.30
CA TYR A 568 17.39 -32.78 5.10
C TYR A 568 17.99 -33.74 4.09
N GLY A 569 19.29 -33.71 3.88
CA GLY A 569 20.00 -34.68 3.02
C GLY A 569 19.76 -36.13 3.46
N VAL A 570 19.95 -36.41 4.75
CA VAL A 570 19.68 -37.73 5.33
C VAL A 570 18.20 -38.12 5.22
N LEU A 571 17.30 -37.18 5.54
CA LEU A 571 15.88 -37.45 5.44
C LEU A 571 15.48 -37.76 3.99
N LEU A 572 15.92 -37.03 3.00
CA LEU A 572 15.58 -37.27 1.59
C LEU A 572 16.15 -38.60 1.10
N LEU A 573 17.36 -38.99 1.55
CA LEU A 573 17.92 -40.30 1.27
C LEU A 573 17.07 -41.42 1.88
N LEU A 574 16.69 -41.29 3.15
CA LEU A 574 15.83 -42.25 3.83
C LEU A 574 14.46 -42.37 3.17
N TYR A 575 13.87 -41.23 2.72
CA TYR A 575 12.60 -41.21 2.00
C TYR A 575 12.65 -42.01 0.70
N GLY A 576 13.78 -42.01 0.00
CA GLY A 576 14.01 -42.85 -1.18
C GLY A 576 14.03 -44.36 -0.87
N LEU A 577 14.32 -44.76 0.38
CA LEU A 577 14.39 -46.15 0.83
C LEU A 577 13.06 -46.70 1.37
N VAL A 578 12.11 -45.83 1.69
CA VAL A 578 10.80 -46.19 2.28
C VAL A 578 9.96 -46.99 1.28
N LYS A 579 9.53 -48.18 1.67
CA LYS A 579 8.73 -49.07 0.81
C LYS A 579 7.25 -49.18 1.27
N LYS A 580 6.98 -49.03 2.57
CA LYS A 580 5.64 -49.18 3.15
C LYS A 580 4.88 -47.86 3.15
N ALA A 581 3.61 -47.89 2.77
CA ALA A 581 2.73 -46.71 2.70
C ALA A 581 2.60 -45.96 4.05
N ARG A 582 2.50 -46.71 5.17
CA ARG A 582 2.45 -46.11 6.53
C ARG A 582 3.71 -45.33 6.89
N GLU A 583 4.87 -45.87 6.56
CA GLU A 583 6.16 -45.22 6.77
C GLU A 583 6.28 -43.95 5.90
N GLU A 584 5.79 -44.03 4.68
CA GLU A 584 5.74 -42.89 3.76
C GLU A 584 4.88 -41.74 4.30
N LYS A 585 3.66 -42.02 4.79
CA LYS A 585 2.80 -41.01 5.42
C LYS A 585 3.50 -40.35 6.62
N LEU A 586 4.15 -41.18 7.48
CA LEU A 586 4.89 -40.64 8.64
C LEU A 586 6.03 -39.74 8.19
N PHE A 587 6.81 -40.19 7.21
CA PHE A 587 7.95 -39.45 6.69
C PHE A 587 7.54 -38.09 6.12
N LYS A 588 6.47 -38.04 5.29
CA LYS A 588 5.91 -36.80 4.76
C LYS A 588 5.50 -35.83 5.87
N ARG A 589 4.90 -36.33 6.97
CA ARG A 589 4.52 -35.52 8.13
C ARG A 589 5.76 -34.97 8.87
N VAL A 590 6.78 -35.81 9.08
CA VAL A 590 8.03 -35.38 9.72
C VAL A 590 8.73 -34.29 8.92
N LEU A 591 8.81 -34.45 7.59
CA LEU A 591 9.43 -33.46 6.71
C LEU A 591 8.67 -32.13 6.74
N VAL A 592 7.34 -32.17 6.65
CA VAL A 592 6.50 -30.96 6.76
C VAL A 592 6.66 -30.31 8.12
N PHE A 593 6.68 -31.10 9.20
CA PHE A 593 6.84 -30.59 10.57
C PHE A 593 8.19 -29.88 10.75
N ILE A 594 9.30 -30.50 10.34
CA ILE A 594 10.65 -29.91 10.46
C ILE A 594 10.71 -28.60 9.66
N GLY A 595 10.21 -28.58 8.42
CA GLY A 595 10.24 -27.37 7.61
C GLY A 595 9.33 -26.25 8.13
N VAL A 596 8.20 -26.59 8.73
CA VAL A 596 7.34 -25.58 9.41
C VAL A 596 8.04 -25.03 10.65
N VAL A 597 8.72 -25.87 11.44
CA VAL A 597 9.47 -25.43 12.64
C VAL A 597 10.66 -24.54 12.23
N GLU A 598 11.39 -24.92 11.18
CA GLU A 598 12.45 -24.10 10.60
C GLU A 598 11.91 -22.69 10.25
N MET A 599 10.83 -22.62 9.44
CA MET A 599 10.27 -21.36 9.01
C MET A 599 9.65 -20.54 10.16
N ALA A 600 9.14 -21.23 11.19
CA ALA A 600 8.65 -20.56 12.39
C ALA A 600 9.80 -19.93 13.20
N ALA A 601 10.89 -20.65 13.40
CA ALA A 601 12.08 -20.11 14.06
C ALA A 601 12.66 -18.91 13.29
N THR A 602 12.74 -19.04 11.96
CA THR A 602 13.14 -17.96 11.05
C THR A 602 12.25 -16.72 11.20
N ALA A 603 10.94 -16.90 11.22
CA ALA A 603 10.00 -15.80 11.32
C ALA A 603 10.09 -15.07 12.68
N VAL A 604 10.18 -15.82 13.79
CA VAL A 604 10.36 -15.24 15.13
C VAL A 604 11.64 -14.42 15.19
N TYR A 605 12.75 -14.97 14.72
CA TYR A 605 14.03 -14.27 14.70
C TYR A 605 13.99 -13.03 13.80
N GLY A 606 13.45 -13.13 12.57
CA GLY A 606 13.36 -12.01 11.64
C GLY A 606 12.49 -10.85 12.15
N VAL A 607 11.36 -11.16 12.82
CA VAL A 607 10.53 -10.13 13.46
C VAL A 607 11.29 -9.44 14.60
N SER A 608 12.04 -10.20 15.41
CA SER A 608 12.83 -9.63 16.51
C SER A 608 13.91 -8.67 15.99
N MET A 609 14.54 -9.01 14.86
CA MET A 609 15.59 -8.19 14.26
C MET A 609 15.08 -6.94 13.53
N ASN A 610 13.86 -6.98 12.97
CA ASN A 610 13.24 -5.79 12.40
C ASN A 610 12.99 -4.72 13.47
N GLY A 611 12.89 -5.12 14.73
CA GLY A 611 12.64 -4.22 15.84
C GLY A 611 11.15 -3.89 16.03
N THR A 612 10.89 -3.15 17.09
CA THR A 612 9.55 -2.69 17.49
C THR A 612 9.65 -1.27 18.03
N VAL A 613 8.53 -0.57 18.07
CA VAL A 613 8.41 0.77 18.66
C VAL A 613 7.48 0.73 19.88
N SER A 614 7.63 1.66 20.82
CA SER A 614 6.65 1.81 21.91
C SER A 614 5.35 2.36 21.33
N ARG A 615 4.28 1.58 21.42
CA ARG A 615 2.94 1.95 20.96
C ARG A 615 2.39 3.13 21.78
N GLN A 616 2.57 3.10 23.10
CA GLN A 616 2.02 4.09 24.01
C GLN A 616 2.58 5.49 23.72
N THR A 617 3.85 5.59 23.37
CA THR A 617 4.50 6.88 23.05
C THR A 617 3.77 7.64 21.93
N TYR A 618 3.31 6.95 20.89
CA TYR A 618 2.58 7.59 19.78
C TYR A 618 1.12 7.88 20.14
N LEU A 619 0.51 7.03 20.97
CA LEU A 619 -0.84 7.28 21.48
C LEU A 619 -0.90 8.46 22.43
N ASP A 620 0.13 8.64 23.27
CA ASP A 620 0.21 9.79 24.18
C ASP A 620 0.27 11.09 23.39
N ASP A 621 1.06 11.15 22.30
CA ASP A 621 1.10 12.28 21.39
C ASP A 621 -0.29 12.57 20.77
N GLN A 622 -0.96 11.54 20.25
CA GLN A 622 -2.30 11.69 19.64
C GLN A 622 -3.34 12.16 20.65
N ILE A 623 -3.33 11.62 21.86
CA ILE A 623 -4.26 12.00 22.92
C ILE A 623 -4.00 13.43 23.42
N ALA A 624 -2.72 13.82 23.55
CA ALA A 624 -2.33 15.17 23.94
C ALA A 624 -2.80 16.19 22.89
N TYR A 625 -2.54 15.92 21.60
CA TYR A 625 -2.99 16.74 20.48
C TYR A 625 -4.52 16.91 20.48
N GLU A 626 -5.28 15.82 20.53
CA GLU A 626 -6.76 15.86 20.55
C GLU A 626 -7.29 16.75 21.69
N LYS A 627 -6.66 16.71 22.87
CA LYS A 627 -7.09 17.52 24.02
C LYS A 627 -6.68 18.99 23.87
N LEU A 628 -5.48 19.25 23.35
CA LEU A 628 -5.00 20.60 23.11
C LEU A 628 -5.89 21.32 22.10
N MET A 629 -6.18 20.69 20.96
CA MET A 629 -7.03 21.26 19.91
C MET A 629 -8.46 21.48 20.41
N ALA A 630 -9.03 20.51 21.12
CA ALA A 630 -10.39 20.65 21.68
C ALA A 630 -10.53 21.80 22.69
N ARG A 631 -9.46 22.19 23.40
CA ARG A 631 -9.47 23.32 24.35
C ARG A 631 -9.21 24.66 23.64
N ASN A 632 -8.54 24.66 22.50
CA ASN A 632 -8.13 25.85 21.78
C ASN A 632 -8.91 26.07 20.47
N GLU A 633 -10.03 25.36 20.28
CA GLU A 633 -10.94 25.55 19.15
C GLU A 633 -11.56 26.97 19.20
N ASP A 634 -11.32 27.77 18.16
CA ASP A 634 -11.80 29.16 18.06
C ASP A 634 -12.90 29.34 17.01
N GLY A 635 -13.39 28.26 16.42
CA GLY A 635 -14.46 28.24 15.42
C GLY A 635 -13.98 28.57 14.00
N SER A 636 -12.68 28.71 13.74
CA SER A 636 -12.13 28.83 12.37
C SER A 636 -12.39 27.55 11.58
N SER A 637 -12.81 27.67 10.32
CA SER A 637 -13.11 26.53 9.45
C SER A 637 -11.82 25.80 9.01
N PHE A 638 -10.68 26.50 9.04
CA PHE A 638 -9.40 25.96 8.62
C PHE A 638 -8.23 26.68 9.24
N TYR A 639 -7.24 25.96 9.66
CA TYR A 639 -5.89 26.39 10.01
C TYR A 639 -4.92 25.22 9.84
N ARG A 640 -3.63 25.48 9.73
CA ARG A 640 -2.61 24.43 9.82
C ARG A 640 -2.02 24.37 11.20
N SER A 641 -1.75 23.16 11.63
CA SER A 641 -0.93 22.84 12.79
C SER A 641 0.19 21.90 12.38
N ASP A 642 1.32 21.96 13.05
CA ASP A 642 2.47 21.11 12.73
C ASP A 642 3.29 20.82 13.98
N ILE A 643 3.92 19.65 14.03
CA ILE A 643 4.78 19.26 15.13
C ILE A 643 6.26 19.40 14.78
N ASP A 644 7.01 20.11 15.60
CA ASP A 644 8.44 20.39 15.38
C ASP A 644 9.36 19.19 15.69
N SER A 645 8.82 18.03 15.99
CA SER A 645 9.57 16.85 16.36
C SER A 645 9.71 15.86 15.21
N THR A 646 10.81 15.13 15.19
CA THR A 646 11.13 14.14 14.15
C THR A 646 10.74 12.71 14.52
N ARG A 647 9.94 12.51 15.61
CA ARG A 647 9.57 11.17 16.08
C ARG A 647 8.77 10.39 15.03
N MET A 648 7.87 11.08 14.33
CA MET A 648 7.07 10.56 13.23
C MET A 648 6.97 11.60 12.11
N ARG A 649 7.18 11.19 10.86
CA ARG A 649 6.80 11.99 9.69
C ARG A 649 5.29 11.88 9.45
N ASN A 650 4.67 12.86 8.83
CA ASN A 650 3.22 12.96 8.64
C ASN A 650 2.44 12.86 9.97
N ALA A 651 3.01 13.42 11.04
CA ALA A 651 2.40 13.35 12.36
C ALA A 651 1.01 14.02 12.37
N ASP A 652 0.83 15.10 11.60
CA ASP A 652 -0.43 15.83 11.47
C ASP A 652 -1.56 14.91 11.01
N MET A 653 -1.38 14.16 9.92
CA MET A 653 -2.36 13.17 9.44
C MET A 653 -2.65 12.08 10.48
N PHE A 654 -1.64 11.67 11.27
CA PHE A 654 -1.84 10.68 12.33
C PHE A 654 -2.65 11.25 13.49
N MET A 655 -2.42 12.50 13.83
CA MET A 655 -3.13 13.21 14.90
C MET A 655 -4.50 13.72 14.46
N GLY A 656 -4.72 13.92 13.15
CA GLY A 656 -5.96 14.40 12.56
C GLY A 656 -5.96 15.92 12.38
N GLY A 657 -4.79 16.51 12.13
CA GLY A 657 -4.59 17.91 11.79
C GLY A 657 -4.24 18.12 10.31
N ASP A 658 -4.28 19.38 9.88
CA ASP A 658 -3.81 19.84 8.58
C ASP A 658 -2.42 20.45 8.73
N GLY A 659 -1.45 20.06 7.89
CA GLY A 659 -0.05 20.43 8.09
C GLY A 659 0.74 20.71 6.82
N VAL A 660 1.98 21.21 7.00
CA VAL A 660 2.95 21.44 5.92
C VAL A 660 3.92 20.27 5.75
N MET A 661 4.11 19.46 6.78
CA MET A 661 5.00 18.31 6.72
C MET A 661 4.41 17.21 5.84
N LEU A 662 5.26 16.59 4.97
CA LEU A 662 4.86 15.42 4.19
C LEU A 662 6.04 14.51 3.91
N PHE A 663 5.82 13.21 4.04
CA PHE A 663 6.69 12.16 3.52
C PHE A 663 5.84 11.17 2.70
N SER A 664 5.89 11.29 1.37
CA SER A 664 5.07 10.48 0.46
C SER A 664 5.78 10.25 -0.87
N SER A 665 5.67 9.01 -1.40
CA SER A 665 6.12 8.71 -2.77
C SER A 665 5.27 9.40 -3.86
N THR A 666 4.18 10.04 -3.48
CA THR A 666 3.30 10.79 -4.38
C THR A 666 3.42 12.31 -4.20
N MET A 667 4.40 12.77 -3.42
CA MET A 667 4.66 14.20 -3.20
C MET A 667 5.16 14.85 -4.51
N PRO A 668 4.58 15.99 -4.96
CA PRO A 668 5.06 16.72 -6.11
C PRO A 668 6.49 17.25 -5.91
N ALA A 669 7.34 17.13 -6.92
CA ALA A 669 8.71 17.64 -6.88
C ALA A 669 8.74 19.16 -6.66
N SER A 670 7.83 19.90 -7.30
CA SER A 670 7.72 21.36 -7.15
C SER A 670 7.45 21.79 -5.70
N THR A 671 6.69 21.02 -4.93
CA THR A 671 6.45 21.31 -3.49
C THR A 671 7.71 21.08 -2.68
N VAL A 672 8.48 20.02 -2.98
CA VAL A 672 9.79 19.78 -2.34
C VAL A 672 10.76 20.90 -2.65
N ASP A 673 10.83 21.34 -3.92
CA ASP A 673 11.71 22.44 -4.37
C ASP A 673 11.36 23.75 -3.67
N LEU A 674 10.06 24.08 -3.56
CA LEU A 674 9.60 25.25 -2.81
C LEU A 674 10.00 25.18 -1.34
N CYS A 675 9.70 24.07 -0.65
CA CYS A 675 10.07 23.90 0.76
C CYS A 675 11.58 24.09 0.98
N LYS A 676 12.39 23.53 0.07
CA LYS A 676 13.85 23.68 0.12
C LYS A 676 14.29 25.12 -0.13
N ALA A 677 13.72 25.78 -1.12
CA ALA A 677 14.03 27.17 -1.45
C ALA A 677 13.67 28.15 -0.31
N LEU A 678 12.62 27.83 0.44
CA LEU A 678 12.21 28.59 1.63
C LEU A 678 13.09 28.33 2.87
N GLY A 679 14.03 27.40 2.80
CA GLY A 679 14.91 27.03 3.92
C GLY A 679 14.32 25.97 4.87
N MET A 680 13.28 25.26 4.48
CA MET A 680 12.74 24.15 5.27
C MET A 680 13.59 22.87 5.10
N GLU A 681 13.51 21.96 6.08
CA GLU A 681 13.98 20.59 5.88
C GLU A 681 13.21 19.93 4.72
N ALA A 682 13.83 19.75 3.58
CA ALA A 682 13.22 19.09 2.43
C ALA A 682 14.20 18.23 1.63
N ARG A 683 13.73 17.06 1.15
CA ARG A 683 14.51 16.11 0.35
C ARG A 683 13.57 15.31 -0.54
N THR A 684 14.10 14.76 -1.60
CA THR A 684 13.48 13.90 -2.64
C THR A 684 11.94 13.74 -2.61
N ASN A 685 11.36 13.27 -1.54
CA ASN A 685 9.92 12.98 -1.41
C ASN A 685 9.41 13.28 0.00
N LYS A 686 10.07 14.20 0.70
CA LYS A 686 9.69 14.59 2.05
C LYS A 686 10.03 16.05 2.36
N SER A 687 9.19 16.66 3.19
CA SER A 687 9.43 17.90 3.92
C SER A 687 9.22 17.70 5.41
N GLY A 688 9.84 18.54 6.24
CA GLY A 688 9.62 18.61 7.68
C GLY A 688 9.26 20.03 8.07
N TYR A 689 8.62 20.20 9.21
CA TYR A 689 8.25 21.51 9.72
C TYR A 689 9.44 22.26 10.32
N VAL A 690 10.60 22.18 9.96
CA VAL A 690 11.76 22.89 10.53
C VAL A 690 12.34 23.83 9.48
N GLY A 691 12.71 25.04 9.90
CA GLY A 691 13.36 26.04 9.05
C GLY A 691 12.41 27.07 8.41
N LEU A 692 11.13 27.08 8.74
CA LEU A 692 10.23 28.17 8.35
C LEU A 692 10.59 29.46 9.09
N THR A 693 10.61 30.57 8.34
CA THR A 693 10.68 31.89 8.91
C THR A 693 9.32 32.34 9.46
N LYS A 694 9.30 33.36 10.30
CA LYS A 694 8.07 33.95 10.81
C LYS A 694 7.12 34.36 9.67
N LEU A 695 7.63 35.00 8.62
CA LEU A 695 6.84 35.39 7.45
C LEU A 695 6.19 34.19 6.74
N PHE A 696 6.93 33.11 6.50
CA PHE A 696 6.38 31.95 5.80
C PHE A 696 5.52 31.04 6.70
N ASN A 697 5.63 31.10 8.03
CA ASN A 697 4.62 30.54 8.92
C ASN A 697 3.27 31.24 8.72
N ASP A 698 3.27 32.57 8.55
CA ASP A 698 2.04 33.34 8.29
C ASP A 698 1.46 33.00 6.92
N ILE A 699 2.26 33.09 5.86
CA ILE A 699 1.86 32.85 4.46
C ILE A 699 1.29 31.43 4.27
N LEU A 700 1.90 30.43 4.91
CA LEU A 700 1.43 29.05 4.83
C LEU A 700 0.28 28.75 5.79
N GLY A 701 -0.18 29.72 6.56
CA GLY A 701 -1.32 29.62 7.46
C GLY A 701 -1.09 28.68 8.65
N VAL A 702 0.17 28.57 9.13
CA VAL A 702 0.50 27.77 10.30
C VAL A 702 0.14 28.54 11.56
N LYS A 703 -0.98 28.16 12.17
CA LYS A 703 -1.54 28.82 13.35
C LYS A 703 -1.07 28.20 14.64
N TYR A 704 -0.84 26.89 14.66
CA TYR A 704 -0.38 26.19 15.86
C TYR A 704 0.87 25.36 15.55
N VAL A 705 1.74 25.28 16.56
CA VAL A 705 2.89 24.39 16.55
C VAL A 705 2.91 23.60 17.85
N GLU A 706 2.94 22.29 17.73
CA GLU A 706 3.14 21.39 18.85
C GLU A 706 4.62 21.08 19.02
N SER A 707 5.10 21.12 20.25
CA SER A 707 6.48 20.78 20.57
C SER A 707 6.61 20.02 21.88
N ARG A 708 7.63 19.17 21.95
CA ARG A 708 8.07 18.56 23.21
C ARG A 708 9.07 19.46 23.96
N THR A 709 9.54 20.49 23.32
CA THR A 709 10.29 21.56 23.97
C THR A 709 9.30 22.45 24.71
N VAL A 710 9.41 22.51 26.02
CA VAL A 710 8.52 23.32 26.86
C VAL A 710 9.28 24.59 27.27
N THR A 711 8.88 25.72 26.72
CA THR A 711 9.43 27.02 26.95
C THR A 711 8.34 28.09 26.81
N ASP A 712 8.51 29.27 27.38
CA ASP A 712 7.48 30.32 27.25
C ASP A 712 7.29 30.75 25.78
N ARG A 713 8.35 30.69 24.98
CA ARG A 713 8.35 31.11 23.58
C ARG A 713 9.16 30.17 22.69
N LEU A 714 8.62 29.79 21.56
CA LEU A 714 9.27 28.95 20.54
C LEU A 714 8.94 29.48 19.14
N TYR A 715 9.95 29.67 18.28
CA TYR A 715 9.81 30.22 16.92
C TYR A 715 9.00 31.52 16.87
N GLN A 716 9.19 32.41 17.83
CA GLN A 716 8.46 33.67 18.02
C GLN A 716 6.96 33.49 18.30
N MET A 717 6.52 32.31 18.64
CA MET A 717 5.16 31.97 19.06
C MET A 717 5.10 31.79 20.57
N GLU A 718 4.01 32.23 21.21
CA GLU A 718 3.80 32.09 22.64
C GLU A 718 3.19 30.75 22.99
N GLN A 719 3.60 30.16 24.10
CA GLN A 719 2.95 28.96 24.62
C GLN A 719 1.57 29.34 25.14
N VAL A 720 0.54 28.74 24.55
CA VAL A 720 -0.86 28.98 24.92
C VAL A 720 -1.48 27.86 25.77
N ASP A 721 -0.98 26.63 25.65
CA ASP A 721 -1.50 25.47 26.37
C ASP A 721 -0.42 24.39 26.54
N TYR A 722 -0.70 23.41 27.40
CA TYR A 722 0.17 22.26 27.65
C TYR A 722 -0.64 21.02 28.01
N GLU A 723 -0.34 19.91 27.38
CA GLU A 723 -0.80 18.57 27.74
C GLU A 723 0.35 17.60 27.51
N GLU A 724 0.83 16.96 28.57
CA GLU A 724 1.98 16.06 28.47
C GLU A 724 1.79 15.00 27.39
N PRO A 725 2.71 14.81 26.42
CA PRO A 725 4.06 15.39 26.37
C PRO A 725 4.22 16.63 25.47
N LEU A 726 3.15 17.31 25.08
CA LEU A 726 3.16 18.39 24.10
C LEU A 726 2.83 19.76 24.72
N ALA A 727 3.61 20.78 24.35
CA ALA A 727 3.25 22.18 24.52
C ALA A 727 2.68 22.72 23.20
N LEU A 728 1.68 23.58 23.27
CA LEU A 728 1.02 24.22 22.13
C LEU A 728 1.46 25.70 22.06
N TYR A 729 2.01 26.07 20.90
CA TYR A 729 2.41 27.44 20.57
C TYR A 729 1.47 27.98 19.51
N ARG A 730 1.13 29.27 19.59
CA ARG A 730 0.19 29.93 18.70
C ARG A 730 0.81 31.07 17.93
N ASN A 731 0.57 31.08 16.62
CA ASN A 731 0.86 32.19 15.73
C ASN A 731 -0.44 32.98 15.47
N ASP A 732 -0.49 34.18 16.03
CA ASP A 732 -1.64 35.09 15.87
C ASP A 732 -1.65 35.80 14.50
N ASN A 733 -0.55 35.75 13.74
CA ASN A 733 -0.36 36.36 12.44
C ASN A 733 -0.61 35.43 11.26
N ALA A 734 -1.05 34.19 11.50
CA ALA A 734 -1.32 33.21 10.43
C ALA A 734 -2.36 33.76 9.44
N LEU A 735 -2.01 33.80 8.13
CA LEU A 735 -2.89 34.26 7.08
C LEU A 735 -3.93 33.19 6.70
N SER A 736 -5.03 33.65 6.07
CA SER A 736 -6.01 32.77 5.46
C SER A 736 -5.38 31.95 4.33
N ILE A 737 -6.06 30.86 3.92
CA ILE A 737 -5.63 29.98 2.82
C ILE A 737 -5.46 30.69 1.47
N GLY A 738 -6.03 31.88 1.30
CA GLY A 738 -5.89 32.73 0.14
C GLY A 738 -5.80 34.21 0.52
N PHE A 739 -4.94 34.98 -0.14
CA PHE A 739 -4.75 36.42 0.07
C PHE A 739 -4.26 37.09 -1.21
N MET A 740 -4.49 38.41 -1.32
CA MET A 740 -4.07 39.20 -2.48
C MET A 740 -2.58 39.55 -2.40
N VAL A 741 -1.93 39.47 -3.57
CA VAL A 741 -0.55 39.95 -3.80
C VAL A 741 -0.53 40.68 -5.16
N ASP A 742 0.51 41.45 -5.40
CA ASP A 742 0.74 42.12 -6.67
C ASP A 742 0.87 41.09 -7.82
N SER A 743 0.45 41.50 -9.02
CA SER A 743 0.53 40.64 -10.21
C SER A 743 1.94 40.23 -10.62
N ASP A 744 2.96 41.04 -10.20
CA ASP A 744 4.37 40.75 -10.48
C ASP A 744 4.87 39.47 -9.79
N ILE A 745 4.15 38.94 -8.81
CA ILE A 745 4.45 37.67 -8.13
C ILE A 745 4.57 36.47 -9.08
N LYS A 746 4.03 36.58 -10.29
CA LYS A 746 4.16 35.54 -11.34
C LYS A 746 5.60 35.30 -11.76
N ASP A 747 6.46 36.29 -11.59
CA ASP A 747 7.87 36.25 -11.97
C ASP A 747 8.77 35.75 -10.80
N TRP A 748 8.18 35.35 -9.66
CA TRP A 748 8.93 34.84 -8.51
C TRP A 748 9.72 33.58 -8.85
N ASP A 749 11.06 33.68 -8.76
CA ASP A 749 11.99 32.59 -9.06
C ASP A 749 12.57 31.97 -7.79
N ILE A 750 12.16 30.75 -7.45
CA ILE A 750 12.65 30.02 -6.29
C ILE A 750 14.10 29.52 -6.43
N ASP A 751 14.76 29.71 -7.58
CA ASP A 751 16.18 29.43 -7.81
C ASP A 751 17.03 30.72 -7.78
N SER A 752 16.47 31.86 -7.36
CA SER A 752 17.16 33.18 -7.39
C SER A 752 18.36 33.30 -6.46
N GLY A 753 18.50 32.41 -5.46
CA GLY A 753 19.60 32.41 -4.51
C GLY A 753 19.42 31.46 -3.34
N ASN A 754 19.90 31.87 -2.17
CA ASN A 754 19.63 31.16 -0.92
C ASN A 754 18.24 31.49 -0.36
N ALA A 755 17.88 30.90 0.79
CA ALA A 755 16.55 31.07 1.36
C ALA A 755 16.17 32.52 1.67
N ALA A 756 17.12 33.34 2.11
CA ALA A 756 16.89 34.76 2.35
C ALA A 756 16.65 35.53 1.02
N ASP A 757 17.42 35.23 -0.03
CA ASP A 757 17.27 35.85 -1.34
C ASP A 757 15.91 35.56 -1.95
N VAL A 758 15.49 34.29 -1.91
CA VAL A 758 14.19 33.81 -2.42
C VAL A 758 13.01 34.48 -1.69
N GLN A 759 13.13 34.63 -0.37
CA GLN A 759 12.08 35.27 0.43
C GLN A 759 12.08 36.79 0.23
N ASN A 760 13.22 37.42 0.04
CA ASN A 760 13.32 38.86 -0.30
C ASN A 760 12.69 39.14 -1.67
N GLU A 761 12.92 38.29 -2.66
CA GLU A 761 12.29 38.41 -3.97
C GLU A 761 10.76 38.27 -3.88
N PHE A 762 10.27 37.31 -3.05
CA PHE A 762 8.82 37.19 -2.79
C PHE A 762 8.26 38.51 -2.25
N VAL A 763 8.91 39.11 -1.23
CA VAL A 763 8.46 40.38 -0.62
C VAL A 763 8.44 41.51 -1.66
N ALA A 764 9.50 41.63 -2.47
CA ALA A 764 9.58 42.66 -3.50
C ALA A 764 8.47 42.54 -4.54
N LEU A 765 8.15 41.31 -4.98
CA LEU A 765 7.16 41.05 -6.02
C LEU A 765 5.72 40.99 -5.47
N ALA A 766 5.51 40.54 -4.23
CA ALA A 766 4.19 40.37 -3.65
C ALA A 766 3.58 41.68 -3.12
N VAL A 767 4.40 42.53 -2.51
CA VAL A 767 3.95 43.76 -1.80
C VAL A 767 4.74 45.02 -2.16
N ASN A 768 5.65 44.91 -3.12
CA ASN A 768 6.51 46.01 -3.61
C ASN A 768 7.30 46.70 -2.48
N GLU A 769 7.92 45.90 -1.60
CA GLU A 769 8.78 46.37 -0.51
C GLU A 769 10.25 45.97 -0.74
N GLY A 770 11.15 46.56 0.02
CA GLY A 770 12.59 46.28 0.00
C GLY A 770 12.91 44.92 0.63
N PRO A 771 14.19 44.51 0.61
CA PRO A 771 14.64 43.27 1.16
C PRO A 771 14.37 43.17 2.67
N LEU A 772 13.61 42.15 3.09
CA LEU A 772 13.27 41.92 4.48
C LEU A 772 14.45 41.32 5.29
N PHE A 773 15.19 40.39 4.65
CA PHE A 773 16.32 39.70 5.26
C PHE A 773 17.63 40.33 4.78
N THR A 774 18.48 40.76 5.73
CA THR A 774 19.81 41.33 5.45
C THR A 774 20.90 40.47 6.09
N LEU A 775 21.98 40.23 5.36
CA LEU A 775 23.14 39.49 5.88
C LEU A 775 23.83 40.31 6.97
N ASN A 776 23.82 39.82 8.20
CA ASN A 776 24.50 40.46 9.35
C ASN A 776 25.94 39.97 9.51
N GLN A 777 26.15 38.64 9.41
CA GLN A 777 27.43 38.01 9.71
C GLN A 777 27.62 36.71 8.92
N SER A 778 28.87 36.43 8.50
CA SER A 778 29.28 35.10 7.99
C SER A 778 30.35 34.52 8.92
N ILE A 779 30.20 33.25 9.27
CA ILE A 779 31.02 32.52 10.21
C ILE A 779 31.57 31.27 9.55
N GLU A 780 32.88 31.03 9.68
CA GLU A 780 33.50 29.78 9.29
C GLU A 780 33.48 28.80 10.46
N MET A 781 32.59 27.80 10.42
CA MET A 781 32.47 26.80 11.48
C MET A 781 33.38 25.60 11.22
N THR A 782 34.00 25.09 12.27
CA THR A 782 34.87 23.90 12.25
C THR A 782 34.30 22.81 13.17
N ASP A 783 34.74 21.58 12.99
CA ASP A 783 34.29 20.44 13.80
C ASP A 783 34.55 20.70 15.31
N GLY A 784 33.51 20.44 16.12
CA GLY A 784 33.51 20.67 17.56
C GLY A 784 33.56 22.13 17.96
N GLY A 785 33.44 23.07 17.02
CA GLY A 785 33.46 24.53 17.30
C GLY A 785 32.21 25.01 18.01
N SER A 786 32.35 26.05 18.82
CA SER A 786 31.27 26.78 19.49
C SER A 786 31.36 28.24 19.14
N TYR A 787 30.26 28.83 18.67
CA TYR A 787 30.23 30.19 18.10
C TYR A 787 29.12 31.00 18.75
N ASP A 788 29.47 32.13 19.32
CA ASP A 788 28.55 33.09 19.91
C ASP A 788 28.12 34.10 18.84
N ILE A 789 26.84 34.20 18.60
CA ILE A 789 26.21 35.08 17.63
C ILE A 789 25.42 36.14 18.39
N VAL A 790 25.75 37.38 18.17
CA VAL A 790 25.01 38.49 18.77
C VAL A 790 23.76 38.78 17.94
N ILE A 791 22.63 38.74 18.59
CA ILE A 791 21.34 39.11 18.04
C ILE A 791 21.02 40.53 18.50
N PRO A 792 20.95 41.51 17.58
CA PRO A 792 20.64 42.89 17.96
C PRO A 792 19.20 43.03 18.48
N ALA A 793 18.97 43.92 19.40
CA ALA A 793 17.64 44.22 19.96
C ALA A 793 16.60 44.54 18.84
N GLY A 794 15.41 43.95 18.94
CA GLY A 794 14.31 44.14 17.97
C GLY A 794 14.55 43.52 16.59
N MET A 795 15.60 42.70 16.43
CA MET A 795 15.89 41.97 15.17
C MET A 795 15.63 40.50 15.35
N GLN A 796 14.83 39.93 14.47
CA GLN A 796 14.70 38.51 14.29
C GLN A 796 15.92 37.98 13.56
N ALA A 797 16.59 36.97 14.07
CA ALA A 797 17.78 36.38 13.46
C ALA A 797 17.58 34.94 13.01
N TYR A 798 18.14 34.59 11.84
CA TYR A 798 18.16 33.26 11.28
C TYR A 798 19.58 32.86 10.86
N LEU A 799 19.93 31.58 11.09
CA LEU A 799 21.20 31.02 10.67
C LEU A 799 20.96 30.06 9.49
N GLU A 800 21.69 30.23 8.42
CA GLU A 800 21.76 29.32 7.28
C GLU A 800 23.15 28.68 7.21
N VAL A 801 23.20 27.35 7.11
CA VAL A 801 24.46 26.62 6.99
C VAL A 801 24.58 26.08 5.55
N THR A 802 25.67 26.45 4.86
CA THR A 802 25.88 26.22 3.44
C THR A 802 26.16 24.75 3.10
N ARG A 803 26.44 23.91 4.09
CA ARG A 803 26.77 22.49 3.92
C ARG A 803 26.17 21.67 5.06
N LYS A 804 25.73 20.48 4.75
CA LYS A 804 25.27 19.49 5.72
C LYS A 804 26.38 19.13 6.72
N THR A 805 26.06 19.05 7.99
CA THR A 805 26.91 18.60 9.10
C THR A 805 26.30 17.35 9.77
N GLU A 806 27.00 16.72 10.71
CA GLU A 806 26.44 15.59 11.46
C GLU A 806 25.42 16.06 12.49
N LYS A 807 25.77 17.16 13.22
CA LYS A 807 24.90 17.74 14.24
C LYS A 807 25.14 19.23 14.37
N ILE A 808 24.05 19.97 14.54
CA ILE A 808 24.06 21.36 14.96
C ILE A 808 23.21 21.51 16.22
N THR A 809 23.76 22.18 17.23
CA THR A 809 23.00 22.57 18.43
C THR A 809 22.93 24.09 18.49
N VAL A 810 21.71 24.60 18.55
CA VAL A 810 21.40 26.02 18.74
C VAL A 810 20.91 26.21 20.17
N SER A 811 21.55 27.13 20.88
CA SER A 811 21.18 27.52 22.25
C SER A 811 20.91 29.01 22.25
N THR A 812 19.68 29.41 22.45
CA THR A 812 19.19 30.77 22.59
C THR A 812 18.78 31.03 24.04
N PRO A 813 18.47 32.25 24.45
CA PRO A 813 17.87 32.50 25.77
C PRO A 813 16.54 31.72 25.99
N ASP A 814 15.76 31.53 24.95
CA ASP A 814 14.44 30.87 25.02
C ASP A 814 14.53 29.34 25.05
N TYR A 815 15.46 28.75 24.27
CA TYR A 815 15.52 27.29 24.14
C TYR A 815 16.91 26.77 23.72
N THR A 816 17.13 25.46 23.94
CA THR A 816 18.27 24.73 23.38
C THR A 816 17.78 23.55 22.63
N LYS A 817 18.14 23.42 21.34
CA LYS A 817 17.71 22.33 20.47
C LYS A 817 18.86 21.83 19.61
N SER A 818 18.93 20.49 19.48
CA SER A 818 19.89 19.79 18.62
C SER A 818 19.22 19.23 17.40
N TYR A 819 19.89 19.35 16.26
CA TYR A 819 19.44 18.89 14.96
C TYR A 819 20.46 17.91 14.41
N ASP A 820 20.08 16.62 14.31
CA ASP A 820 20.96 15.54 13.90
C ASP A 820 20.69 15.16 12.44
N LYS A 821 21.73 14.90 11.65
CA LYS A 821 21.73 14.32 10.29
C LYS A 821 21.00 15.07 9.17
N TYR A 822 19.92 15.81 9.47
CA TYR A 822 19.10 16.54 8.50
C TYR A 822 19.07 18.01 8.85
N ASN A 823 20.20 18.67 8.67
CA ASN A 823 20.49 20.03 9.12
C ASN A 823 20.83 20.98 7.98
N ASP A 824 20.24 20.81 6.82
CA ASP A 824 20.30 21.68 5.65
C ASP A 824 19.03 22.56 5.55
N HIS A 825 18.73 23.30 6.63
CA HIS A 825 17.58 24.19 6.76
C HIS A 825 17.98 25.46 7.50
N LEU A 826 17.08 26.45 7.58
CA LEU A 826 17.26 27.62 8.42
C LEU A 826 17.09 27.26 9.91
N TYR A 827 17.84 27.96 10.76
CA TYR A 827 17.72 27.88 12.22
C TYR A 827 17.24 29.21 12.77
N ASP A 828 16.17 29.21 13.52
CA ASP A 828 15.69 30.39 14.25
C ASP A 828 16.60 30.65 15.42
N LEU A 829 17.14 31.87 15.53
CA LEU A 829 17.98 32.31 16.65
C LEU A 829 17.20 33.20 17.63
N GLY A 830 15.98 33.58 17.32
CA GLY A 830 15.14 34.41 18.17
C GLY A 830 15.12 35.89 17.80
N CYS A 831 14.22 36.63 18.50
CA CYS A 831 14.10 38.10 18.51
C CYS A 831 13.91 38.53 19.97
N PHE A 832 14.69 39.47 20.44
CA PHE A 832 14.75 39.89 21.84
C PHE A 832 14.69 41.43 21.99
N ASP A 833 14.19 41.89 23.14
CA ASP A 833 14.07 43.35 23.43
C ASP A 833 15.43 44.00 23.71
N GLU A 834 16.45 43.22 24.08
CA GLU A 834 17.84 43.65 24.31
C GLU A 834 18.79 42.80 23.46
N ASP A 835 20.02 43.28 23.27
CA ASP A 835 21.04 42.49 22.56
C ASP A 835 21.30 41.19 23.33
N GLU A 836 21.10 40.05 22.66
CA GLU A 836 21.27 38.74 23.25
C GLU A 836 22.27 37.87 22.48
N ILE A 837 22.69 36.76 23.06
CA ILE A 837 23.66 35.86 22.47
C ILE A 837 23.00 34.49 22.23
N ALA A 838 23.03 34.02 20.97
CA ALA A 838 22.80 32.65 20.63
C ALA A 838 24.13 31.91 20.45
N THR A 839 24.28 30.74 21.08
CA THR A 839 25.47 29.90 20.93
C THR A 839 25.15 28.74 19.98
N VAL A 840 25.95 28.59 18.93
CA VAL A 840 25.82 27.51 17.95
C VAL A 840 27.03 26.59 18.03
N THR A 841 26.79 25.29 18.23
CA THR A 841 27.83 24.27 18.18
C THR A 841 27.61 23.34 16.96
N CYS A 842 28.73 22.93 16.34
CA CYS A 842 28.69 22.14 15.12
C CYS A 842 29.57 20.89 15.27
N GLU A 843 29.04 19.71 14.93
CA GLU A 843 29.79 18.47 14.86
C GLU A 843 29.77 17.97 13.39
N PHE A 844 30.94 17.56 12.90
CA PHE A 844 31.08 17.06 11.52
C PHE A 844 31.01 15.53 11.46
N SER A 845 30.60 14.97 10.34
CA SER A 845 30.71 13.54 10.09
C SER A 845 32.17 13.12 9.91
N GLU A 846 32.51 11.87 10.26
CA GLU A 846 33.89 11.32 10.28
C GLU A 846 34.71 11.56 9.00
N ASN A 847 34.07 11.78 7.86
CA ASN A 847 34.73 12.00 6.56
C ASN A 847 34.65 13.49 6.08
N GLN A 848 34.22 14.41 6.91
CA GLN A 848 34.07 15.82 6.56
C GLN A 848 35.27 16.61 7.06
N GLU A 849 36.08 17.10 6.11
CA GLU A 849 37.26 17.94 6.38
C GLU A 849 36.97 19.40 6.01
N GLY A 850 37.66 20.33 6.66
CA GLY A 850 37.63 21.78 6.37
C GLY A 850 36.67 22.55 7.27
N SER A 851 36.18 23.68 6.77
CA SER A 851 35.18 24.55 7.44
C SER A 851 33.85 24.52 6.66
N VAL A 852 32.80 24.93 7.34
CA VAL A 852 31.46 25.15 6.77
C VAL A 852 31.09 26.60 7.03
N THR A 853 30.67 27.32 5.99
CA THR A 853 30.21 28.69 6.11
C THR A 853 28.77 28.70 6.64
N ALA A 854 28.54 29.50 7.66
CA ALA A 854 27.23 29.80 8.21
C ALA A 854 26.96 31.29 8.09
N ASN A 855 25.83 31.63 7.50
CA ASN A 855 25.37 33.01 7.31
C ASN A 855 24.25 33.33 8.30
N VAL A 856 24.37 34.47 8.95
CA VAL A 856 23.35 34.99 9.86
C VAL A 856 22.61 36.11 9.17
N TYR A 857 21.31 35.93 8.97
CA TYR A 857 20.43 36.94 8.43
C TYR A 857 19.57 37.54 9.53
N ILE A 858 19.33 38.84 9.46
CA ILE A 858 18.47 39.55 10.39
C ILE A 858 17.32 40.26 9.66
N CYS A 859 16.22 40.39 10.36
CA CYS A 859 14.97 41.01 9.88
C CYS A 859 14.46 41.93 11.02
N SER A 860 14.15 43.19 10.72
CA SER A 860 13.50 44.09 11.68
C SER A 860 12.05 43.65 11.92
N ASP A 861 11.63 43.66 13.18
CA ASP A 861 10.24 43.36 13.52
C ASP A 861 9.27 44.42 12.95
N GLU A 862 9.68 45.68 12.82
CA GLU A 862 8.89 46.74 12.17
C GLU A 862 8.70 46.48 10.67
N GLU A 863 9.78 46.13 9.97
CA GLU A 863 9.70 45.81 8.52
C GLU A 863 8.87 44.55 8.27
N TYR A 864 9.03 43.52 9.10
CA TYR A 864 8.21 42.34 9.05
C TYR A 864 6.73 42.66 9.23
N GLN A 865 6.36 43.46 10.25
CA GLN A 865 4.98 43.80 10.54
C GLN A 865 4.35 44.58 9.37
N MET A 866 5.11 45.49 8.74
CA MET A 866 4.66 46.24 7.56
C MET A 866 4.37 45.31 6.38
N VAL A 867 5.22 44.32 6.12
CA VAL A 867 5.00 43.31 5.06
C VAL A 867 3.78 42.45 5.39
N HIS A 868 3.70 41.96 6.63
CA HIS A 868 2.55 41.18 7.09
C HIS A 868 1.23 41.94 6.93
N ASP A 869 1.15 43.21 7.39
CA ASP A 869 -0.07 44.02 7.34
C ASP A 869 -0.55 44.23 5.90
N LYS A 870 0.37 44.36 4.94
CA LYS A 870 0.03 44.44 3.51
C LYS A 870 -0.53 43.11 2.98
N LEU A 871 0.08 41.99 3.32
CA LEU A 871 -0.43 40.66 2.94
C LEU A 871 -1.79 40.35 3.60
N ALA A 872 -1.98 40.83 4.81
CA ALA A 872 -3.19 40.63 5.59
C ALA A 872 -4.36 41.56 5.18
N SER A 873 -4.11 42.58 4.36
CA SER A 873 -5.11 43.62 4.01
C SER A 873 -6.32 43.04 3.25
N SER A 874 -6.10 42.08 2.36
CA SER A 874 -7.11 41.44 1.55
C SER A 874 -6.97 39.93 1.60
N GLN A 875 -7.71 39.26 2.48
CA GLN A 875 -7.71 37.83 2.67
C GLN A 875 -9.04 37.17 2.29
N LEU A 876 -8.98 35.93 1.84
CA LEU A 876 -10.16 35.10 1.57
C LEU A 876 -10.84 34.75 2.89
N VAL A 877 -12.07 35.20 3.06
CA VAL A 877 -12.94 34.84 4.19
C VAL A 877 -13.61 33.51 3.90
N THR A 878 -13.28 32.51 4.71
CA THR A 878 -13.76 31.13 4.55
C THR A 878 -14.69 30.68 5.68
N ASP A 879 -15.05 31.59 6.58
CA ASP A 879 -15.94 31.36 7.70
C ASP A 879 -17.22 32.19 7.57
N SER A 880 -18.37 31.55 7.71
CA SER A 880 -19.66 32.23 7.75
C SER A 880 -20.59 31.57 8.76
N GLU A 881 -21.44 32.35 9.43
CA GLU A 881 -22.40 31.86 10.42
C GLU A 881 -23.41 30.85 9.84
N ASP A 882 -23.76 30.99 8.54
CA ASP A 882 -24.69 30.10 7.85
C ASP A 882 -24.00 28.84 7.24
N GLY A 883 -22.66 28.73 7.34
CA GLY A 883 -21.88 27.63 6.79
C GLY A 883 -21.77 27.60 5.26
N SER A 884 -22.05 28.74 4.58
CA SER A 884 -21.92 28.88 3.13
C SER A 884 -20.47 28.95 2.69
N TYR A 885 -19.59 29.52 3.53
CA TYR A 885 -18.13 29.60 3.32
C TYR A 885 -17.43 28.57 4.21
N TYR A 886 -16.48 27.86 3.64
CA TYR A 886 -15.74 26.79 4.33
C TYR A 886 -14.50 26.35 3.55
N VAL A 887 -13.55 25.77 4.24
CA VAL A 887 -12.48 24.93 3.67
C VAL A 887 -12.74 23.49 4.06
N LYS A 888 -12.72 22.60 3.08
CA LYS A 888 -12.79 21.14 3.23
C LYS A 888 -11.91 20.49 2.19
N ASP A 889 -11.54 19.25 2.41
CA ASP A 889 -10.78 18.45 1.48
C ASP A 889 -11.30 18.51 0.05
N GLY A 890 -10.52 19.15 -0.81
CA GLY A 890 -10.85 19.34 -2.22
C GLY A 890 -11.98 20.31 -2.53
N LYS A 891 -12.46 21.10 -1.54
CA LYS A 891 -13.50 22.11 -1.74
C LYS A 891 -13.27 23.34 -0.88
N ILE A 892 -13.18 24.51 -1.50
CA ILE A 892 -13.06 25.78 -0.80
C ILE A 892 -14.17 26.70 -1.30
N ARG A 893 -14.83 27.39 -0.38
CA ARG A 893 -15.83 28.42 -0.66
C ARG A 893 -15.54 29.61 0.23
N GLY A 894 -15.49 30.80 -0.35
CA GLY A 894 -15.21 32.01 0.40
C GLY A 894 -15.54 33.25 -0.39
N THR A 895 -15.35 34.40 0.22
CA THR A 895 -15.45 35.72 -0.40
C THR A 895 -14.19 36.52 -0.08
N ILE A 896 -13.84 37.42 -0.97
CA ILE A 896 -12.71 38.33 -0.82
C ILE A 896 -13.06 39.70 -1.35
N ASP A 897 -12.63 40.72 -0.64
CA ASP A 897 -12.66 42.10 -1.09
C ASP A 897 -11.25 42.50 -1.54
N ALA A 898 -11.03 42.59 -2.84
CA ALA A 898 -9.76 42.95 -3.42
C ALA A 898 -9.65 44.46 -3.55
N ASP A 899 -8.66 45.08 -2.91
CA ASP A 899 -8.45 46.52 -2.92
C ASP A 899 -7.89 47.04 -4.26
N GLN A 900 -7.30 46.13 -5.08
CA GLN A 900 -6.73 46.43 -6.38
C GLN A 900 -6.69 45.18 -7.27
N ASP A 901 -6.46 45.34 -8.56
CA ASP A 901 -6.17 44.25 -9.49
C ASP A 901 -4.86 43.55 -9.05
N GLY A 902 -4.83 42.24 -9.03
CA GLY A 902 -3.66 41.46 -8.58
C GLY A 902 -3.81 39.96 -8.77
N THR A 903 -3.01 39.24 -8.02
CA THR A 903 -3.06 37.78 -7.94
C THR A 903 -3.66 37.35 -6.61
N LEU A 904 -4.74 36.57 -6.65
CA LEU A 904 -5.17 35.82 -5.47
C LEU A 904 -4.28 34.59 -5.36
N LEU A 905 -3.38 34.60 -4.39
CA LEU A 905 -2.43 33.53 -4.10
C LEU A 905 -3.04 32.60 -3.04
N PHE A 906 -2.97 31.32 -3.29
CA PHE A 906 -3.41 30.30 -2.32
C PHE A 906 -2.19 29.58 -1.75
N SER A 907 -2.18 29.37 -0.45
CA SER A 907 -1.19 28.51 0.24
C SER A 907 -1.47 27.01 -0.02
N LEU A 908 -1.71 26.65 -1.27
CA LEU A 908 -2.00 25.31 -1.77
C LEU A 908 -1.08 24.98 -2.93
N PRO A 909 -0.63 23.72 -3.06
CA PRO A 909 0.10 23.30 -4.25
C PRO A 909 -0.75 23.42 -5.52
N TYR A 910 -0.15 23.95 -6.56
CA TYR A 910 -0.75 23.96 -7.90
C TYR A 910 -0.90 22.53 -8.41
N ASP A 911 -2.12 22.19 -8.81
CA ASP A 911 -2.45 20.92 -9.46
C ASP A 911 -3.54 21.18 -10.51
N THR A 912 -3.38 20.58 -11.69
CA THR A 912 -4.35 20.70 -12.81
C THR A 912 -5.74 20.16 -12.47
N GLY A 913 -5.87 19.45 -11.36
CA GLY A 913 -7.14 18.98 -10.79
C GLY A 913 -8.00 20.08 -10.19
N TRP A 914 -7.41 21.22 -9.83
CA TRP A 914 -8.14 22.37 -9.30
C TRP A 914 -8.93 23.09 -10.38
N LYS A 915 -10.21 23.34 -10.13
CA LYS A 915 -11.09 24.18 -10.92
C LYS A 915 -11.55 25.35 -10.06
N VAL A 916 -11.08 26.54 -10.40
CA VAL A 916 -11.42 27.77 -9.68
C VAL A 916 -12.50 28.52 -10.42
N LYS A 917 -13.47 29.02 -9.67
CA LYS A 917 -14.52 29.91 -10.17
C LYS A 917 -14.52 31.21 -9.37
N VAL A 918 -14.59 32.32 -10.08
CA VAL A 918 -14.81 33.65 -9.55
C VAL A 918 -16.20 34.08 -10.01
N ASP A 919 -17.11 34.46 -9.11
CA ASP A 919 -18.48 34.83 -9.37
C ASP A 919 -19.23 33.84 -10.28
N GLY A 920 -18.99 32.54 -10.01
CA GLY A 920 -19.56 31.42 -10.75
C GLY A 920 -18.94 31.14 -12.13
N LYS A 921 -17.97 31.92 -12.60
CA LYS A 921 -17.25 31.72 -13.88
C LYS A 921 -15.89 31.04 -13.63
N THR A 922 -15.58 29.99 -14.41
CA THR A 922 -14.27 29.35 -14.35
C THR A 922 -13.19 30.31 -14.87
N VAL A 923 -12.10 30.41 -14.10
CA VAL A 923 -10.91 31.21 -14.41
C VAL A 923 -9.71 30.30 -14.65
N GLU A 924 -8.69 30.82 -15.31
CA GLU A 924 -7.41 30.10 -15.52
C GLU A 924 -6.59 30.13 -14.24
N THR A 925 -5.91 29.02 -13.96
CA THR A 925 -5.03 28.87 -12.81
C THR A 925 -3.59 28.72 -13.26
N TYR A 926 -2.63 29.17 -12.48
CA TYR A 926 -1.19 29.06 -12.76
C TYR A 926 -0.40 28.78 -11.49
N ALA A 927 0.85 28.35 -11.66
CA ALA A 927 1.76 28.11 -10.56
C ALA A 927 2.58 29.38 -10.28
N VAL A 928 2.63 29.81 -9.02
CA VAL A 928 3.51 30.86 -8.48
C VAL A 928 4.67 30.18 -7.76
N GLY A 929 5.90 30.62 -7.96
CA GLY A 929 7.09 29.96 -7.43
C GLY A 929 7.11 28.46 -7.77
N ARG A 930 6.65 28.07 -8.97
CA ARG A 930 6.51 26.70 -9.48
C ARG A 930 5.55 25.80 -8.69
N SER A 931 5.09 26.21 -7.50
CA SER A 931 4.35 25.31 -6.61
C SER A 931 3.03 25.83 -6.09
N LEU A 932 2.88 27.11 -5.78
CA LEU A 932 1.66 27.62 -5.20
C LEU A 932 0.61 27.95 -6.26
N LEU A 933 -0.66 27.79 -5.91
CA LEU A 933 -1.81 28.06 -6.80
C LEU A 933 -2.12 29.56 -6.85
N GLY A 934 -2.16 30.17 -8.05
CA GLY A 934 -2.55 31.56 -8.27
C GLY A 934 -3.64 31.70 -9.31
N ILE A 935 -4.45 32.77 -9.19
CA ILE A 935 -5.40 33.25 -10.20
C ILE A 935 -5.34 34.77 -10.30
N ASP A 936 -5.66 35.32 -11.46
CA ASP A 936 -5.85 36.76 -11.61
C ASP A 936 -7.21 37.19 -11.03
N LEU A 937 -7.21 38.25 -10.23
CA LEU A 937 -8.41 38.83 -9.66
C LEU A 937 -8.42 40.35 -9.87
N THR A 938 -9.57 40.89 -10.20
CA THR A 938 -9.77 42.34 -10.37
C THR A 938 -10.15 42.96 -9.03
N GLU A 939 -10.00 44.30 -8.93
CA GLU A 939 -10.52 45.09 -7.80
C GLU A 939 -12.05 44.85 -7.61
N GLY A 940 -12.46 44.63 -6.35
CA GLY A 940 -13.86 44.43 -5.97
C GLY A 940 -14.10 43.26 -5.03
N SER A 941 -15.41 43.06 -4.76
CA SER A 941 -15.84 41.92 -3.91
C SER A 941 -16.19 40.74 -4.80
N HIS A 942 -15.59 39.58 -4.52
CA HIS A 942 -15.71 38.36 -5.32
C HIS A 942 -16.08 37.15 -4.49
N GLU A 943 -16.93 36.30 -5.06
CA GLU A 943 -17.20 34.95 -4.53
C GLU A 943 -16.24 33.96 -5.18
N ILE A 944 -15.49 33.24 -4.36
CA ILE A 944 -14.45 32.30 -4.78
C ILE A 944 -14.87 30.87 -4.48
N ALA A 945 -14.79 30.01 -5.49
CA ALA A 945 -15.12 28.58 -5.33
C ALA A 945 -14.03 27.70 -6.00
N LEU A 946 -13.43 26.82 -5.23
CA LEU A 946 -12.49 25.81 -5.70
C LEU A 946 -13.08 24.42 -5.56
N ASP A 947 -12.98 23.62 -6.62
CA ASP A 947 -13.37 22.20 -6.62
C ASP A 947 -12.23 21.37 -7.20
N TYR A 948 -11.77 20.35 -6.46
CA TYR A 948 -10.71 19.46 -6.89
C TYR A 948 -11.25 18.15 -7.49
N THR A 949 -10.63 17.72 -8.58
CA THR A 949 -10.86 16.39 -9.16
C THR A 949 -9.53 15.81 -9.58
N ALA A 950 -9.18 14.63 -9.08
CA ALA A 950 -7.90 13.99 -9.41
C ALA A 950 -7.72 13.85 -10.94
N PRO A 951 -6.59 14.31 -11.52
CA PRO A 951 -6.34 14.21 -12.96
C PRO A 951 -6.44 12.77 -13.46
N GLY A 952 -7.13 12.57 -14.59
CA GLY A 952 -7.31 11.24 -15.19
C GLY A 952 -8.36 10.34 -14.54
N LEU A 953 -9.04 10.78 -13.48
CA LEU A 953 -10.03 9.96 -12.78
C LEU A 953 -11.24 9.63 -13.65
N TRP A 954 -11.74 10.59 -14.42
CA TRP A 954 -12.88 10.37 -15.31
C TRP A 954 -12.53 9.43 -16.46
N GLU A 955 -11.39 9.62 -17.11
CA GLU A 955 -10.88 8.79 -18.19
C GLU A 955 -10.64 7.36 -17.70
N GLY A 956 -10.00 7.21 -16.54
CA GLY A 956 -9.77 5.94 -15.88
C GLY A 956 -11.07 5.21 -15.53
N THR A 957 -12.06 5.93 -15.03
CA THR A 957 -13.38 5.40 -14.68
C THR A 957 -14.13 4.90 -15.92
N ILE A 958 -14.20 5.69 -16.98
CA ILE A 958 -14.85 5.32 -18.24
C ILE A 958 -14.19 4.07 -18.83
N LEU A 959 -12.86 4.03 -18.85
CA LEU A 959 -12.09 2.88 -19.35
C LEU A 959 -12.35 1.63 -18.49
N SER A 960 -12.40 1.77 -17.16
CA SER A 960 -12.69 0.67 -16.23
C SER A 960 -14.06 0.08 -16.48
N ILE A 961 -15.09 0.91 -16.63
CA ILE A 961 -16.46 0.47 -16.92
C ILE A 961 -16.52 -0.23 -18.28
N LEU A 962 -15.91 0.33 -19.32
CA LEU A 962 -15.86 -0.24 -20.65
C LEU A 962 -15.22 -1.63 -20.63
N CYS A 963 -14.04 -1.76 -20.00
CA CYS A 963 -13.33 -3.03 -19.92
C CYS A 963 -14.07 -4.07 -19.06
N LEU A 964 -14.77 -3.65 -18.01
CA LEU A 964 -15.62 -4.53 -17.23
C LEU A 964 -16.78 -5.08 -18.07
N VAL A 965 -17.43 -4.25 -18.87
CA VAL A 965 -18.48 -4.67 -19.81
C VAL A 965 -17.90 -5.64 -20.84
N LEU A 966 -16.76 -5.32 -21.45
CA LEU A 966 -16.08 -6.19 -22.41
C LEU A 966 -15.68 -7.53 -21.79
N PHE A 967 -15.23 -7.55 -20.53
CA PHE A 967 -14.94 -8.78 -19.80
C PHE A 967 -16.18 -9.66 -19.67
N PHE A 968 -17.32 -9.12 -19.24
CA PHE A 968 -18.58 -9.90 -19.15
C PHE A 968 -19.07 -10.36 -20.52
N LEU A 969 -18.96 -9.53 -21.56
CA LEU A 969 -19.30 -9.94 -22.93
C LEU A 969 -18.40 -11.09 -23.39
N THR A 970 -17.10 -11.02 -23.12
CA THR A 970 -16.15 -12.10 -23.42
C THR A 970 -16.57 -13.41 -22.72
N LEU A 971 -16.98 -13.33 -21.44
CA LEU A 971 -17.46 -14.49 -20.70
C LEU A 971 -18.73 -15.11 -21.29
N ILE A 972 -19.67 -14.27 -21.74
CA ILE A 972 -20.92 -14.71 -22.37
C ILE A 972 -20.61 -15.43 -23.71
N LEU A 973 -19.77 -14.83 -24.55
CA LEU A 973 -19.37 -15.38 -25.84
C LEU A 973 -18.62 -16.72 -25.70
N GLU A 974 -17.69 -16.81 -24.73
CA GLU A 974 -17.01 -18.08 -24.44
C GLU A 974 -17.93 -19.15 -23.91
N ASN A 975 -18.93 -18.80 -23.13
CA ASN A 975 -19.90 -19.74 -22.61
C ASN A 975 -20.87 -20.26 -23.72
N GLN A 976 -21.19 -19.43 -24.70
CA GLN A 976 -21.97 -19.80 -25.87
C GLN A 976 -21.18 -20.71 -26.84
N ARG A 977 -19.90 -20.44 -27.00
CA ARG A 977 -18.97 -21.30 -27.72
C ARG A 977 -18.56 -22.47 -26.84
N ARG A 978 -19.46 -23.33 -26.37
CA ARG A 978 -19.11 -24.55 -25.64
C ARG A 978 -18.14 -25.37 -26.49
N LEU A 979 -16.90 -25.12 -26.28
CA LEU A 979 -15.79 -25.59 -27.03
C LEU A 979 -15.08 -26.66 -26.27
N ILE A 980 -15.04 -27.82 -26.93
CA ILE A 980 -14.04 -28.88 -26.79
C ILE A 980 -13.72 -29.24 -25.33
N PRO A 981 -13.99 -30.46 -24.88
CA PRO A 981 -13.51 -30.96 -23.60
C PRO A 981 -12.00 -30.64 -23.53
N ILE A 982 -11.59 -29.89 -22.51
CA ILE A 982 -10.18 -29.77 -22.18
C ILE A 982 -9.69 -31.23 -22.05
N PRO A 983 -8.65 -31.64 -22.80
CA PRO A 983 -8.08 -32.96 -22.62
C PRO A 983 -7.78 -33.11 -21.13
N ALA A 984 -8.18 -34.25 -20.54
CA ALA A 984 -7.87 -34.53 -19.13
C ALA A 984 -6.41 -34.25 -18.91
N GLU A 985 -6.10 -33.46 -17.88
CA GLU A 985 -4.74 -33.06 -17.56
C GLU A 985 -3.89 -34.31 -17.47
N GLU A 986 -3.01 -34.56 -18.44
CA GLU A 986 -1.84 -35.38 -18.22
C GLU A 986 -0.97 -34.60 -17.19
N GLY A 987 -1.38 -34.71 -15.92
CA GLY A 987 -0.66 -34.24 -14.79
C GLY A 987 0.70 -34.96 -14.70
N MET A 988 1.48 -34.67 -13.70
CA MET A 988 2.78 -35.27 -13.37
C MET A 988 2.87 -36.82 -13.54
N GLU A 989 1.76 -37.49 -13.77
CA GLU A 989 1.62 -38.93 -13.90
C GLU A 989 2.20 -39.52 -15.19
N ALA A 990 2.29 -38.81 -16.30
CA ALA A 990 2.74 -39.35 -17.59
C ALA A 990 4.22 -39.79 -17.63
N ALA A 991 5.01 -39.50 -16.60
CA ALA A 991 6.43 -39.85 -16.49
C ALA A 991 6.74 -40.97 -15.47
N ILE A 992 5.73 -41.44 -14.72
CA ILE A 992 5.93 -42.48 -13.67
C ILE A 992 5.47 -43.83 -14.20
N PRO A 993 6.28 -44.89 -14.19
CA PRO A 993 5.83 -46.22 -14.54
C PRO A 993 4.75 -46.64 -13.52
N VAL A 994 3.54 -46.88 -14.01
CA VAL A 994 2.41 -47.41 -13.22
C VAL A 994 2.80 -48.79 -12.68
N ARG A 995 3.03 -48.92 -11.38
CA ARG A 995 3.10 -50.19 -10.67
C ARG A 995 1.69 -50.55 -10.23
N LYS A 996 1.25 -51.78 -10.55
CA LYS A 996 -0.04 -52.45 -10.27
C LYS A 996 -0.53 -52.48 -8.79
N ARG A 997 -0.09 -51.52 -7.96
CA ARG A 997 -0.36 -51.46 -6.51
C ARG A 997 -1.33 -50.38 -6.06
N GLU A 998 -1.86 -49.59 -7.01
CA GLU A 998 -2.72 -48.43 -6.64
C GLU A 998 -4.18 -48.83 -6.39
N GLU A 999 -4.63 -49.96 -6.90
CA GLU A 999 -6.02 -50.45 -6.68
C GLU A 999 -6.25 -50.95 -5.25
N GLU A 1000 -5.25 -51.59 -4.63
CA GLU A 1000 -5.32 -52.09 -3.23
C GLU A 1000 -5.23 -50.93 -2.19
N GLU A 1001 -4.51 -49.83 -2.49
CA GLU A 1001 -4.39 -48.67 -1.58
C GLU A 1001 -5.63 -47.81 -1.53
N THR A 1002 -6.47 -47.80 -2.59
CA THR A 1002 -7.69 -47.00 -2.64
C THR A 1002 -8.82 -47.64 -1.82
N GLU A 1003 -8.92 -48.95 -1.79
CA GLU A 1003 -9.89 -49.68 -0.95
C GLU A 1003 -9.55 -49.59 0.54
N GLU A 1004 -8.25 -49.63 0.94
CA GLU A 1004 -7.82 -49.49 2.31
C GLU A 1004 -8.02 -48.07 2.89
N LEU A 1005 -7.87 -47.05 2.05
CA LEU A 1005 -8.08 -45.64 2.45
C LEU A 1005 -9.57 -45.29 2.62
N LEU A 1006 -10.46 -45.92 1.90
CA LEU A 1006 -11.91 -45.74 2.05
C LEU A 1006 -12.45 -46.40 3.32
N SER A 1007 -11.83 -47.50 3.76
CA SER A 1007 -12.23 -48.21 4.98
C SER A 1007 -11.75 -47.55 6.28
N GLU A 1008 -10.67 -46.76 6.25
CA GLU A 1008 -10.12 -46.08 7.45
C GLU A 1008 -10.82 -44.71 7.74
N GLU A 1009 -11.56 -44.13 6.78
CA GLU A 1009 -12.32 -42.89 7.06
C GLU A 1009 -13.75 -43.17 7.58
N GLU A 1010 -14.23 -44.45 7.58
CA GLU A 1010 -15.50 -44.86 8.18
C GLU A 1010 -15.38 -45.37 9.63
N SER A 1011 -14.13 -45.52 10.15
CA SER A 1011 -13.85 -45.82 11.56
C SER A 1011 -13.23 -44.64 12.27
#